data_f350a51132572f54204944a1fc1814e7
#
_entry.id   f350a51132572f54204944a1fc1814e7
#
_cell.length_a   1.000
_cell.length_b   1.000
_cell.length_c   1.000
_cell.angle_alpha   90.00
_cell.angle_beta   90.00
_cell.angle_gamma   90.00
#
_symmetry.space_group_name_H-M   'P 1'
#
loop_
_entity.id
_entity.type
_entity.pdbx_description
1 polymer ?
#
loop_
_entity_poly.entity_id
_entity_poly.type
_entity_poly.pdbx_seq_one_letter_code
_entity_poly.pdbx_strand_id
1 'polypeptide(L)'
;MKRTYLSLLGLALMFASCFAQAQTPITSVEGITEFRLDNGLKVLLFPDPSKQTITVNITYLVGSRHENYGETGMAHLLEHLLFKGTPKHPNIPAELTAHGARPNGTTWFDRTNYFETFAATEDNLRWALDLESDRMVNSFVAQNDLDTEMTVVRNEFESGENNPGSILEARMMSTAFLWHNYGNSTIGARADIENVPIERLQAFYKTYYQPDNAILLVAGKFDQAKTLSVIKEHFGHIPKPSRSLPMIYTLDPTQDGEREVTLRRTGDIQIVGTAYHLPSGAHPDFASLDIISEILGDEPSGRLYKSLVETKQAATTYSFNYQLHDPGMALMFAEVRQGDSLTTARDTLIKTVEGLTFHPPTQEEVERARAMLLKQIELNLNDSATIGRTLSEWMGMGDWRLYFLHRDRLRNATLADVQRTAATYFKPSNRTVGLFVPTDKPDRTEIPTTPDVDTLVHNYKGDPERAVGEEFDPSPANIDSRTVRTTSSSGLKLALLSKKTRGSTVTATLTLRFGSEQALRNRSAAASMAGGMLMRGTSKHSRQQITDELNRLQARVRVGGSATGATATIETTREKLSDVMKLVAELLRDSVFPASEFELLKQERLAAIEQQRSEPQSLAMTTLQKQLNPYVQGDVRYISSIDESIKDLNAVTLEQAKAFYKQFYGASTGELSVIGDFDSAAIKKQVDQLFGTWRAPEKFVRVPSIYHSMTPINQTIETPDKANAVYFAGMPIQLRDDDADYPAMVLANYMLGGGFLNSRLAVRVRQQEGLSYGVGSQFNASALDKVGTFIVYAIYAPQNLAKLELAIKEELQRAIKDGFTSEEIQAAKSGWLQSRQVSRAQDAELASKLSNYQFLNRSLAWDEKLEQQVAALTPTQISSALQRYLNLNQLHIVKAGDFAKAVTSSSTGSQ
;
A
#
# COMPACT_ATOMS: atom_id res chain seq x y z
N MET A 1 -45.75 -63.61 8.30
CA MET A 1 -45.60 -62.22 8.75
C MET A 1 -44.27 -61.85 9.47
N LYS A 2 -43.27 -62.71 9.55
CA LYS A 2 -41.95 -62.37 10.21
C LYS A 2 -40.78 -62.08 9.24
N ARG A 3 -41.01 -62.09 7.94
CA ARG A 3 -39.96 -61.77 6.93
C ARG A 3 -40.09 -60.36 6.33
N THR A 4 -41.17 -59.66 6.49
CA THR A 4 -41.41 -58.31 5.91
C THR A 4 -40.98 -57.17 6.82
N TYR A 5 -40.72 -57.40 8.10
CA TYR A 5 -40.22 -56.36 9.04
C TYR A 5 -38.72 -56.18 9.07
N LEU A 6 -37.94 -57.16 8.61
CA LEU A 6 -36.47 -56.99 8.54
C LEU A 6 -36.01 -56.19 7.31
N SER A 7 -36.81 -56.19 6.24
CA SER A 7 -36.44 -55.41 5.03
C SER A 7 -36.76 -53.91 5.14
N LEU A 8 -37.68 -53.50 5.99
CA LEU A 8 -38.01 -52.08 6.25
C LEU A 8 -37.04 -51.43 7.28
N LEU A 9 -36.44 -52.22 8.19
CA LEU A 9 -35.44 -51.72 9.13
C LEU A 9 -34.10 -51.56 8.46
N GLY A 10 -33.76 -52.36 7.44
CA GLY A 10 -32.54 -52.23 6.64
C GLY A 10 -32.55 -51.00 5.73
N LEU A 11 -33.71 -50.58 5.20
CA LEU A 11 -33.85 -49.38 4.38
C LEU A 11 -33.86 -48.08 5.20
N ALA A 12 -34.38 -48.13 6.43
CA ALA A 12 -34.35 -46.96 7.33
C ALA A 12 -32.94 -46.66 7.88
N LEU A 13 -32.09 -47.70 8.01
CA LEU A 13 -30.67 -47.52 8.41
C LEU A 13 -29.74 -47.08 7.26
N MET A 14 -30.12 -47.24 6.00
CA MET A 14 -29.36 -46.69 4.84
C MET A 14 -29.72 -45.24 4.51
N PHE A 15 -30.84 -44.68 4.98
CA PHE A 15 -31.17 -43.26 4.83
C PHE A 15 -30.69 -42.38 5.97
N ALA A 16 -30.13 -42.95 7.04
CA ALA A 16 -29.61 -42.21 8.20
C ALA A 16 -28.11 -41.83 8.05
N SER A 17 -27.45 -42.14 6.91
CA SER A 17 -26.00 -41.94 6.73
C SER A 17 -25.60 -40.82 5.81
N CYS A 18 -26.50 -39.92 5.41
CA CYS A 18 -26.22 -38.75 4.61
C CYS A 18 -26.55 -37.42 5.29
N PHE A 19 -26.44 -37.35 6.63
CA PHE A 19 -26.22 -36.04 7.22
C PHE A 19 -24.72 -35.75 7.13
N ALA A 20 -24.37 -34.88 6.19
CA ALA A 20 -23.05 -34.27 6.16
C ALA A 20 -22.81 -33.69 7.57
N GLN A 21 -21.87 -34.29 8.29
CA GLN A 21 -21.50 -33.85 9.63
C GLN A 21 -21.01 -32.42 9.48
N ALA A 22 -21.80 -31.44 9.90
CA ALA A 22 -21.43 -30.04 9.91
C ALA A 22 -20.16 -29.94 10.77
N GLN A 23 -19.07 -29.49 10.16
CA GLN A 23 -17.84 -29.35 10.88
C GLN A 23 -18.03 -28.32 11.99
N THR A 24 -17.75 -28.72 13.23
CA THR A 24 -17.89 -27.84 14.39
C THR A 24 -16.79 -26.76 14.33
N PRO A 25 -17.12 -25.49 14.52
CA PRO A 25 -16.09 -24.45 14.63
C PRO A 25 -15.17 -24.74 15.81
N ILE A 26 -13.88 -24.49 15.64
CA ILE A 26 -12.88 -24.61 16.72
C ILE A 26 -13.06 -23.44 17.69
N THR A 27 -13.16 -22.23 17.15
CA THR A 27 -13.38 -20.99 17.92
C THR A 27 -13.98 -19.91 17.03
N SER A 28 -14.51 -18.86 17.65
CA SER A 28 -14.95 -17.66 16.95
C SER A 28 -14.61 -16.45 17.79
N VAL A 29 -14.00 -15.44 17.16
CA VAL A 29 -13.64 -14.17 17.78
C VAL A 29 -14.07 -13.03 16.85
N GLU A 30 -14.96 -12.17 17.32
CA GLU A 30 -15.40 -10.94 16.65
C GLU A 30 -15.88 -11.14 15.20
N GLY A 31 -16.58 -12.23 14.93
CA GLY A 31 -17.15 -12.58 13.62
C GLY A 31 -16.21 -13.39 12.73
N ILE A 32 -14.98 -13.62 13.14
CA ILE A 32 -14.05 -14.54 12.47
C ILE A 32 -14.21 -15.93 13.10
N THR A 33 -14.55 -16.91 12.28
CA THR A 33 -14.76 -18.28 12.74
C THR A 33 -13.67 -19.21 12.20
N GLU A 34 -12.99 -19.92 13.11
CA GLU A 34 -11.96 -20.90 12.76
C GLU A 34 -12.54 -22.31 12.62
N PHE A 35 -12.16 -22.96 11.53
CA PHE A 35 -12.36 -24.40 11.29
C PHE A 35 -11.00 -25.05 11.01
N ARG A 36 -10.95 -26.37 11.11
CA ARG A 36 -9.76 -27.15 10.75
C ARG A 36 -10.16 -28.35 9.91
N LEU A 37 -9.53 -28.52 8.76
CA LEU A 37 -9.73 -29.72 7.94
C LEU A 37 -8.91 -30.90 8.49
N ASP A 38 -9.27 -32.12 8.08
CA ASP A 38 -8.63 -33.36 8.56
C ASP A 38 -7.15 -33.45 8.17
N ASN A 39 -6.76 -32.78 7.08
CA ASN A 39 -5.38 -32.68 6.62
C ASN A 39 -4.55 -31.64 7.39
N GLY A 40 -5.15 -30.91 8.31
CA GLY A 40 -4.47 -29.94 9.18
C GLY A 40 -4.68 -28.48 8.78
N LEU A 41 -5.22 -28.18 7.59
CA LEU A 41 -5.47 -26.80 7.15
C LEU A 41 -6.38 -26.06 8.12
N LYS A 42 -5.91 -24.92 8.63
CA LYS A 42 -6.76 -23.99 9.37
C LYS A 42 -7.53 -23.12 8.37
N VAL A 43 -8.81 -22.90 8.62
CA VAL A 43 -9.68 -22.09 7.78
C VAL A 43 -10.33 -21.02 8.64
N LEU A 44 -10.15 -19.77 8.28
CA LEU A 44 -10.78 -18.61 8.90
C LEU A 44 -11.85 -18.06 7.97
N LEU A 45 -13.07 -17.95 8.44
CA LEU A 45 -14.18 -17.37 7.69
C LEU A 45 -14.66 -16.09 8.37
N PHE A 46 -14.65 -15.00 7.60
CA PHE A 46 -15.08 -13.69 8.05
C PHE A 46 -16.16 -13.12 7.10
N PRO A 47 -17.43 -13.60 7.20
CA PRO A 47 -18.50 -13.14 6.33
C PRO A 47 -18.88 -11.69 6.66
N ASP A 48 -18.93 -10.87 5.62
CA ASP A 48 -19.37 -9.47 5.68
C ASP A 48 -20.31 -9.19 4.50
N PRO A 49 -21.62 -9.33 4.66
CA PRO A 49 -22.58 -9.12 3.57
C PRO A 49 -22.70 -7.67 3.12
N SER A 50 -22.12 -6.70 3.86
CA SER A 50 -22.10 -5.30 3.45
C SER A 50 -21.09 -5.01 2.34
N LYS A 51 -20.11 -5.90 2.12
CA LYS A 51 -19.13 -5.80 1.04
C LYS A 51 -19.71 -6.37 -0.25
N GLN A 52 -19.09 -5.96 -1.37
CA GLN A 52 -19.39 -6.56 -2.69
C GLN A 52 -18.16 -7.25 -3.26
N THR A 53 -17.18 -7.49 -2.40
CA THR A 53 -15.94 -8.18 -2.70
C THR A 53 -15.74 -9.35 -1.76
N ILE A 54 -14.93 -10.30 -2.22
CA ILE A 54 -14.33 -11.33 -1.39
C ILE A 54 -12.82 -11.19 -1.48
N THR A 55 -12.15 -11.32 -0.36
CA THR A 55 -10.70 -11.51 -0.28
C THR A 55 -10.44 -12.94 0.16
N VAL A 56 -9.73 -13.69 -0.67
CA VAL A 56 -9.12 -14.96 -0.30
C VAL A 56 -7.66 -14.68 0.02
N ASN A 57 -7.17 -15.16 1.13
CA ASN A 57 -5.79 -15.02 1.55
C ASN A 57 -5.30 -16.33 2.17
N ILE A 58 -4.31 -16.93 1.53
CA ILE A 58 -3.65 -18.11 2.09
C ILE A 58 -2.28 -17.71 2.64
N THR A 59 -2.04 -18.01 3.89
CA THR A 59 -0.80 -17.72 4.59
C THR A 59 -0.08 -19.03 4.91
N TYR A 60 1.13 -19.19 4.39
CA TYR A 60 2.04 -20.26 4.75
C TYR A 60 2.93 -19.78 5.88
N LEU A 61 3.07 -20.59 6.93
CA LEU A 61 3.86 -20.28 8.11
C LEU A 61 5.34 -20.56 7.84
N VAL A 62 5.86 -19.90 6.81
CA VAL A 62 7.24 -19.99 6.34
C VAL A 62 7.65 -18.69 5.68
N GLY A 63 8.83 -18.20 6.00
CA GLY A 63 9.44 -17.02 5.42
C GLY A 63 10.96 -17.11 5.52
N SER A 64 11.66 -15.97 5.43
CA SER A 64 13.14 -15.95 5.40
C SER A 64 13.79 -16.51 6.66
N ARG A 65 13.08 -16.55 7.79
CA ARG A 65 13.54 -17.21 9.02
C ARG A 65 13.85 -18.70 8.80
N HIS A 66 13.21 -19.34 7.86
CA HIS A 66 13.30 -20.79 7.59
C HIS A 66 14.41 -21.14 6.57
N GLU A 67 15.08 -20.15 6.04
CA GLU A 67 16.13 -20.32 5.05
C GLU A 67 17.44 -20.82 5.69
N ASN A 68 18.20 -21.58 4.93
CA ASN A 68 19.50 -22.07 5.37
C ASN A 68 20.64 -21.24 4.78
N TYR A 69 21.86 -21.53 5.21
CA TYR A 69 23.05 -20.92 4.64
C TYR A 69 23.18 -21.22 3.14
N GLY A 70 23.38 -20.18 2.34
CA GLY A 70 23.41 -20.28 0.88
C GLY A 70 22.04 -20.35 0.20
N GLU A 71 20.96 -20.11 0.96
CA GLU A 71 19.58 -20.17 0.48
C GLU A 71 18.79 -18.90 0.83
N THR A 72 19.47 -17.81 1.20
CA THR A 72 18.79 -16.57 1.57
C THR A 72 18.08 -15.94 0.38
N GLY A 73 16.83 -15.51 0.57
CA GLY A 73 15.93 -15.02 -0.48
C GLY A 73 15.13 -16.12 -1.18
N MET A 74 15.33 -17.40 -0.82
CA MET A 74 14.64 -18.52 -1.44
C MET A 74 13.13 -18.49 -1.19
N ALA A 75 12.70 -18.10 0.00
CA ALA A 75 11.28 -17.96 0.32
C ALA A 75 10.60 -16.90 -0.57
N HIS A 76 11.26 -15.77 -0.78
CA HIS A 76 10.79 -14.68 -1.64
C HIS A 76 10.84 -15.07 -3.13
N LEU A 77 11.93 -15.68 -3.59
CA LEU A 77 12.04 -16.16 -4.96
C LEU A 77 10.97 -17.22 -5.28
N LEU A 78 10.66 -18.11 -4.33
CA LEU A 78 9.57 -19.06 -4.47
C LEU A 78 8.22 -18.36 -4.56
N GLU A 79 7.99 -17.26 -3.82
CA GLU A 79 6.77 -16.46 -3.96
C GLU A 79 6.55 -16.05 -5.40
N HIS A 80 7.58 -15.54 -6.09
CA HIS A 80 7.50 -15.17 -7.51
C HIS A 80 7.17 -16.37 -8.41
N LEU A 81 7.82 -17.51 -8.16
CA LEU A 81 7.62 -18.72 -8.97
C LEU A 81 6.18 -19.26 -8.87
N LEU A 82 5.51 -19.07 -7.74
CA LEU A 82 4.15 -19.54 -7.56
C LEU A 82 3.08 -18.71 -8.32
N PHE A 83 3.46 -17.63 -8.95
CA PHE A 83 2.62 -16.90 -9.90
C PHE A 83 2.73 -17.45 -11.34
N LYS A 84 3.70 -18.35 -11.64
CA LYS A 84 3.92 -18.85 -13.00
C LYS A 84 2.83 -19.80 -13.48
N GLY A 85 2.41 -20.72 -12.64
CA GLY A 85 1.30 -21.62 -12.95
C GLY A 85 1.39 -22.98 -12.31
N THR A 86 0.36 -23.76 -12.59
CA THR A 86 0.18 -25.16 -12.23
C THR A 86 -0.30 -25.93 -13.47
N PRO A 87 -0.34 -27.26 -13.48
CA PRO A 87 -0.93 -28.02 -14.58
C PRO A 87 -2.41 -27.68 -14.86
N LYS A 88 -3.16 -27.29 -13.81
CA LYS A 88 -4.57 -26.94 -13.92
C LYS A 88 -4.77 -25.45 -14.25
N HIS A 89 -3.93 -24.60 -13.72
CA HIS A 89 -3.90 -23.14 -13.92
C HIS A 89 -2.58 -22.74 -14.58
N PRO A 90 -2.39 -23.00 -15.87
CA PRO A 90 -1.09 -22.85 -16.52
C PRO A 90 -0.64 -21.39 -16.70
N ASN A 91 -1.53 -20.44 -16.51
CA ASN A 91 -1.22 -19.01 -16.58
C ASN A 91 -2.03 -18.26 -15.51
N ILE A 92 -1.54 -18.29 -14.29
CA ILE A 92 -2.20 -17.63 -13.13
C ILE A 92 -2.41 -16.12 -13.37
N PRO A 93 -1.45 -15.34 -13.89
CA PRO A 93 -1.69 -13.91 -14.17
C PRO A 93 -2.83 -13.65 -15.15
N ALA A 94 -3.01 -14.49 -16.16
CA ALA A 94 -4.12 -14.37 -17.10
C ALA A 94 -5.48 -14.63 -16.41
N GLU A 95 -5.55 -15.65 -15.58
CA GLU A 95 -6.76 -15.99 -14.85
C GLU A 95 -7.14 -14.90 -13.83
N LEU A 96 -6.16 -14.39 -13.05
CA LEU A 96 -6.34 -13.27 -12.15
C LEU A 96 -6.93 -12.05 -12.89
N THR A 97 -6.38 -11.75 -14.06
CA THR A 97 -6.85 -10.67 -14.93
C THR A 97 -8.27 -10.92 -15.43
N ALA A 98 -8.58 -12.15 -15.87
CA ALA A 98 -9.89 -12.52 -16.40
C ALA A 98 -11.01 -12.43 -15.34
N HIS A 99 -10.67 -12.70 -14.07
CA HIS A 99 -11.58 -12.58 -12.94
C HIS A 99 -11.60 -11.17 -12.31
N GLY A 100 -10.86 -10.20 -12.87
CA GLY A 100 -10.79 -8.84 -12.36
C GLY A 100 -10.23 -8.76 -10.93
N ALA A 101 -9.45 -9.75 -10.55
CA ALA A 101 -8.86 -9.84 -9.23
C ALA A 101 -7.77 -8.78 -9.02
N ARG A 102 -7.62 -8.35 -7.75
CA ARG A 102 -6.50 -7.53 -7.28
C ARG A 102 -5.60 -8.44 -6.43
N PRO A 103 -4.64 -9.12 -7.06
CA PRO A 103 -3.79 -10.08 -6.36
C PRO A 103 -2.55 -9.40 -5.79
N ASN A 104 -1.93 -10.05 -4.81
CA ASN A 104 -0.54 -9.88 -4.46
C ASN A 104 0.00 -11.12 -3.74
N GLY A 105 1.32 -11.27 -3.72
CA GLY A 105 2.04 -12.12 -2.81
C GLY A 105 2.95 -11.27 -1.93
N THR A 106 3.24 -11.71 -0.74
CA THR A 106 4.24 -11.07 0.12
C THR A 106 4.96 -12.10 0.96
N THR A 107 6.28 -11.95 1.04
CA THR A 107 7.14 -12.76 1.91
C THR A 107 7.72 -11.88 3.01
N TRP A 108 7.71 -12.39 4.23
CA TRP A 108 8.31 -11.74 5.38
C TRP A 108 9.17 -12.76 6.16
N PHE A 109 9.65 -12.39 7.32
CA PHE A 109 10.48 -13.26 8.12
C PHE A 109 9.78 -14.58 8.51
N ASP A 110 8.51 -14.52 8.90
CA ASP A 110 7.80 -15.64 9.54
C ASP A 110 6.71 -16.26 8.67
N ARG A 111 6.37 -15.62 7.56
CA ARG A 111 5.24 -16.04 6.71
C ARG A 111 5.45 -15.66 5.25
N THR A 112 4.79 -16.40 4.37
CA THR A 112 4.54 -16.02 2.97
C THR A 112 3.05 -16.15 2.72
N ASN A 113 2.43 -15.16 2.10
CA ASN A 113 1.02 -15.23 1.78
C ASN A 113 0.70 -14.79 0.36
N TYR A 114 -0.38 -15.33 -0.18
CA TYR A 114 -0.97 -14.98 -1.46
C TYR A 114 -2.39 -14.56 -1.22
N PHE A 115 -2.82 -13.48 -1.82
CA PHE A 115 -4.18 -13.02 -1.69
C PHE A 115 -4.69 -12.36 -2.97
N GLU A 116 -5.98 -12.51 -3.20
CA GLU A 116 -6.71 -11.82 -4.24
C GLU A 116 -8.05 -11.31 -3.72
N THR A 117 -8.37 -10.08 -4.11
CA THR A 117 -9.67 -9.46 -3.85
C THR A 117 -10.42 -9.32 -5.17
N PHE A 118 -11.63 -9.84 -5.24
CA PHE A 118 -12.44 -9.89 -6.45
C PHE A 118 -13.92 -9.64 -6.15
N ALA A 119 -14.73 -9.43 -7.21
CA ALA A 119 -16.17 -9.24 -7.08
C ALA A 119 -16.84 -10.51 -6.48
N ALA A 120 -17.74 -10.30 -5.52
CA ALA A 120 -18.35 -11.37 -4.74
C ALA A 120 -19.38 -12.17 -5.55
N THR A 121 -18.88 -13.07 -6.38
CA THR A 121 -19.68 -14.08 -7.09
C THR A 121 -19.28 -15.49 -6.63
N GLU A 122 -20.20 -16.44 -6.76
CA GLU A 122 -19.92 -17.83 -6.40
C GLU A 122 -18.83 -18.43 -7.32
N ASP A 123 -18.86 -18.04 -8.60
CA ASP A 123 -17.88 -18.50 -9.60
C ASP A 123 -16.46 -17.99 -9.28
N ASN A 124 -16.33 -16.71 -8.95
CA ASN A 124 -15.02 -16.14 -8.58
C ASN A 124 -14.47 -16.76 -7.29
N LEU A 125 -15.34 -16.97 -6.28
CA LEU A 125 -14.92 -17.60 -5.03
C LEU A 125 -14.47 -19.05 -5.27
N ARG A 126 -15.22 -19.80 -6.07
CA ARG A 126 -14.88 -21.19 -6.40
C ARG A 126 -13.56 -21.24 -7.19
N TRP A 127 -13.41 -20.37 -8.17
CA TRP A 127 -12.17 -20.25 -8.93
C TRP A 127 -10.96 -19.92 -8.04
N ALA A 128 -11.06 -18.92 -7.16
CA ALA A 128 -9.95 -18.54 -6.28
C ALA A 128 -9.57 -19.68 -5.31
N LEU A 129 -10.56 -20.38 -4.76
CA LEU A 129 -10.30 -21.54 -3.88
C LEU A 129 -9.70 -22.72 -4.66
N ASP A 130 -10.11 -22.93 -5.90
CA ASP A 130 -9.52 -23.91 -6.80
C ASP A 130 -8.06 -23.57 -7.11
N LEU A 131 -7.81 -22.32 -7.51
CA LEU A 131 -6.46 -21.81 -7.78
C LEU A 131 -5.55 -22.00 -6.57
N GLU A 132 -5.95 -21.54 -5.39
CA GLU A 132 -5.11 -21.60 -4.19
C GLU A 132 -4.86 -23.02 -3.70
N SER A 133 -5.85 -23.92 -3.87
CA SER A 133 -5.67 -25.33 -3.53
C SER A 133 -4.67 -26.02 -4.46
N ASP A 134 -4.68 -25.68 -5.74
CA ASP A 134 -3.77 -26.26 -6.73
C ASP A 134 -2.35 -25.63 -6.61
N ARG A 135 -2.28 -24.30 -6.42
CA ARG A 135 -1.03 -23.58 -6.12
C ARG A 135 -0.31 -24.18 -4.90
N MET A 136 -1.04 -24.59 -3.88
CA MET A 136 -0.46 -25.18 -2.66
C MET A 136 0.41 -26.40 -2.94
N VAL A 137 0.07 -27.24 -3.90
CA VAL A 137 0.71 -28.55 -4.04
C VAL A 137 1.20 -28.89 -5.46
N ASN A 138 0.77 -28.16 -6.46
CA ASN A 138 0.99 -28.47 -7.87
C ASN A 138 1.70 -27.37 -8.67
N SER A 139 2.20 -26.29 -8.05
CA SER A 139 2.94 -25.26 -8.78
C SER A 139 4.14 -25.85 -9.50
N PHE A 140 4.41 -25.36 -10.70
CA PHE A 140 5.46 -25.92 -11.56
C PHE A 140 6.86 -25.88 -10.92
N VAL A 141 7.21 -24.76 -10.28
CA VAL A 141 8.56 -24.51 -9.73
C VAL A 141 9.61 -25.06 -10.72
N ALA A 142 9.61 -24.50 -11.92
CA ALA A 142 10.39 -25.02 -13.06
C ALA A 142 11.69 -24.24 -13.25
N GLN A 143 12.71 -24.90 -13.83
CA GLN A 143 14.01 -24.28 -14.07
C GLN A 143 13.91 -23.05 -14.99
N ASN A 144 13.15 -23.13 -16.07
CA ASN A 144 12.98 -22.00 -17.00
C ASN A 144 12.34 -20.76 -16.34
N ASP A 145 11.43 -20.98 -15.40
CA ASP A 145 10.82 -19.89 -14.64
C ASP A 145 11.82 -19.28 -13.63
N LEU A 146 12.61 -20.14 -12.99
CA LEU A 146 13.70 -19.71 -12.10
C LEU A 146 14.71 -18.84 -12.85
N ASP A 147 15.15 -19.25 -14.02
CA ASP A 147 16.16 -18.53 -14.82
C ASP A 147 15.70 -17.09 -15.16
N THR A 148 14.42 -16.90 -15.33
CA THR A 148 13.85 -15.56 -15.57
C THR A 148 13.59 -14.80 -14.27
N GLU A 149 12.99 -15.44 -13.26
CA GLU A 149 12.65 -14.76 -12.00
C GLU A 149 13.87 -14.39 -11.15
N MET A 150 14.96 -15.16 -11.20
CA MET A 150 16.22 -14.74 -10.60
C MET A 150 16.65 -13.35 -11.06
N THR A 151 16.46 -13.04 -12.33
CA THR A 151 16.81 -11.72 -12.86
C THR A 151 15.85 -10.65 -12.36
N VAL A 152 14.56 -10.99 -12.22
CA VAL A 152 13.56 -10.07 -11.69
C VAL A 152 13.84 -9.75 -10.22
N VAL A 153 14.04 -10.79 -9.38
CA VAL A 153 14.33 -10.61 -7.95
C VAL A 153 15.68 -9.92 -7.74
N ARG A 154 16.66 -10.18 -8.59
CA ARG A 154 17.93 -9.43 -8.56
C ARG A 154 17.70 -7.94 -8.85
N ASN A 155 16.88 -7.57 -9.84
CA ASN A 155 16.55 -6.18 -10.11
C ASN A 155 15.82 -5.52 -8.93
N GLU A 156 14.98 -6.26 -8.24
CA GLU A 156 14.31 -5.80 -7.03
C GLU A 156 15.31 -5.60 -5.87
N PHE A 157 16.22 -6.55 -5.65
CA PHE A 157 17.33 -6.41 -4.73
C PHE A 157 18.15 -5.15 -5.02
N GLU A 158 18.54 -4.95 -6.27
CA GLU A 158 19.30 -3.76 -6.71
C GLU A 158 18.52 -2.46 -6.51
N SER A 159 17.18 -2.50 -6.65
CA SER A 159 16.31 -1.36 -6.33
C SER A 159 16.33 -1.02 -4.83
N GLY A 160 16.28 -2.03 -3.98
CA GLY A 160 16.43 -1.86 -2.53
C GLY A 160 17.79 -1.28 -2.13
N GLU A 161 18.85 -1.73 -2.81
CA GLU A 161 20.21 -1.20 -2.61
C GLU A 161 20.38 0.28 -3.00
N ASN A 162 19.43 0.87 -3.71
CA ASN A 162 19.42 2.30 -4.01
C ASN A 162 18.84 3.16 -2.88
N ASN A 163 18.12 2.55 -1.94
CA ASN A 163 17.48 3.28 -0.84
C ASN A 163 18.39 3.29 0.39
N PRO A 164 18.92 4.48 0.80
CA PRO A 164 19.84 4.59 1.94
C PRO A 164 19.25 4.06 3.26
N GLY A 165 17.95 4.29 3.49
CA GLY A 165 17.24 3.82 4.68
C GLY A 165 17.16 2.30 4.72
N SER A 166 16.70 1.67 3.63
CA SER A 166 16.55 0.21 3.54
C SER A 166 17.88 -0.52 3.68
N ILE A 167 18.94 0.00 3.06
CA ILE A 167 20.29 -0.57 3.22
C ILE A 167 20.77 -0.45 4.65
N LEU A 168 20.62 0.74 5.25
CA LEU A 168 21.06 0.96 6.62
C LEU A 168 20.34 0.02 7.56
N GLU A 169 19.03 -0.10 7.40
CA GLU A 169 18.20 -1.01 8.17
C GLU A 169 18.67 -2.47 8.03
N ALA A 170 18.85 -2.95 6.80
CA ALA A 170 19.35 -4.31 6.55
C ALA A 170 20.72 -4.55 7.21
N ARG A 171 21.61 -3.58 7.18
CA ARG A 171 22.92 -3.67 7.84
C ARG A 171 22.83 -3.58 9.35
N MET A 172 21.91 -2.79 9.87
CA MET A 172 21.62 -2.75 11.31
C MET A 172 21.08 -4.07 11.78
N MET A 173 20.12 -4.67 11.07
CA MET A 173 19.59 -6.00 11.39
C MET A 173 20.68 -7.07 11.37
N SER A 174 21.51 -7.14 10.33
CA SER A 174 22.63 -8.09 10.23
C SER A 174 23.74 -7.86 11.26
N THR A 175 23.82 -6.66 11.83
CA THR A 175 24.77 -6.34 12.92
C THR A 175 24.17 -6.66 14.28
N ALA A 176 22.87 -6.46 14.44
CA ALA A 176 22.14 -6.73 15.67
C ALA A 176 22.00 -8.23 15.91
N PHE A 177 21.66 -9.03 14.92
CA PHE A 177 21.52 -10.47 15.01
C PHE A 177 22.82 -11.17 14.60
N LEU A 178 23.36 -12.03 15.47
CA LEU A 178 24.59 -12.78 15.21
C LEU A 178 24.33 -14.14 14.55
N TRP A 179 23.25 -14.78 14.93
CA TRP A 179 22.94 -16.15 14.54
C TRP A 179 21.54 -16.31 13.98
N HIS A 180 20.59 -15.53 14.46
CA HIS A 180 19.21 -15.64 14.06
C HIS A 180 19.00 -15.10 12.65
N ASN A 181 18.19 -15.80 11.83
CA ASN A 181 17.92 -15.42 10.44
C ASN A 181 17.21 -14.06 10.28
N TYR A 182 16.72 -13.45 11.35
CA TYR A 182 16.23 -12.06 11.28
C TYR A 182 17.34 -11.03 10.97
N GLY A 183 18.61 -11.44 11.08
CA GLY A 183 19.73 -10.63 10.57
C GLY A 183 19.87 -10.65 9.05
N ASN A 184 19.16 -11.53 8.35
CA ASN A 184 19.18 -11.63 6.89
C ASN A 184 18.00 -10.86 6.30
N SER A 185 18.24 -10.16 5.20
CA SER A 185 17.16 -9.52 4.45
C SER A 185 16.25 -10.59 3.83
N THR A 186 14.94 -10.35 3.83
CA THR A 186 13.95 -11.25 3.22
C THR A 186 14.16 -11.41 1.71
N ILE A 187 14.69 -10.38 1.04
CA ILE A 187 15.05 -10.50 -0.37
C ILE A 187 16.27 -11.42 -0.57
N GLY A 188 17.07 -11.66 0.46
CA GLY A 188 18.23 -12.50 0.43
C GLY A 188 19.53 -11.81 0.02
N ALA A 189 20.60 -12.60 0.02
CA ALA A 189 21.89 -12.17 -0.51
C ALA A 189 21.92 -12.35 -2.03
N ARG A 190 22.51 -11.39 -2.74
CA ARG A 190 22.61 -11.45 -4.21
C ARG A 190 23.21 -12.79 -4.69
N ALA A 191 24.26 -13.24 -4.03
CA ALA A 191 24.94 -14.49 -4.41
C ALA A 191 24.01 -15.71 -4.27
N ASP A 192 23.17 -15.74 -3.25
CA ASP A 192 22.24 -16.84 -3.02
C ASP A 192 21.11 -16.79 -4.06
N ILE A 193 20.52 -15.61 -4.31
CA ILE A 193 19.48 -15.41 -5.31
C ILE A 193 19.97 -15.87 -6.70
N GLU A 194 21.21 -15.55 -7.06
CA GLU A 194 21.76 -15.84 -8.38
C GLU A 194 22.21 -17.30 -8.54
N ASN A 195 22.32 -18.08 -7.44
CA ASN A 195 22.90 -19.41 -7.49
C ASN A 195 22.04 -20.52 -6.86
N VAL A 196 20.89 -20.21 -6.28
CA VAL A 196 20.06 -21.23 -5.65
C VAL A 196 19.58 -22.28 -6.67
N PRO A 197 19.87 -23.58 -6.45
CA PRO A 197 19.44 -24.62 -7.37
C PRO A 197 17.93 -24.85 -7.30
N ILE A 198 17.31 -25.18 -8.44
CA ILE A 198 15.87 -25.41 -8.50
C ILE A 198 15.40 -26.52 -7.56
N GLU A 199 16.21 -27.54 -7.34
CA GLU A 199 15.90 -28.65 -6.44
C GLU A 199 15.74 -28.19 -5.00
N ARG A 200 16.47 -27.14 -4.59
CA ARG A 200 16.32 -26.55 -3.27
C ARG A 200 14.97 -25.83 -3.13
N LEU A 201 14.59 -25.06 -4.13
CA LEU A 201 13.28 -24.41 -4.17
C LEU A 201 12.14 -25.42 -4.20
N GLN A 202 12.27 -26.49 -5.00
CA GLN A 202 11.30 -27.59 -5.03
C GLN A 202 11.20 -28.31 -3.69
N ALA A 203 12.33 -28.53 -3.02
CA ALA A 203 12.37 -29.15 -1.70
C ALA A 203 11.72 -28.24 -0.64
N PHE A 204 12.00 -26.93 -0.68
CA PHE A 204 11.41 -25.96 0.20
C PHE A 204 9.89 -25.86 0.00
N TYR A 205 9.43 -25.77 -1.25
CA TYR A 205 8.01 -25.81 -1.61
C TYR A 205 7.32 -27.06 -1.06
N LYS A 206 7.86 -28.25 -1.34
CA LYS A 206 7.30 -29.52 -0.86
C LYS A 206 7.29 -29.65 0.65
N THR A 207 8.24 -29.02 1.35
CA THR A 207 8.33 -29.06 2.80
C THR A 207 7.31 -28.15 3.47
N TYR A 208 7.20 -26.92 3.02
CA TYR A 208 6.48 -25.89 3.76
C TYR A 208 5.10 -25.57 3.19
N TYR A 209 4.86 -25.72 1.89
CA TYR A 209 3.59 -25.41 1.24
C TYR A 209 2.64 -26.62 1.31
N GLN A 210 2.15 -26.83 2.52
CA GLN A 210 1.33 -27.99 2.85
C GLN A 210 0.15 -27.56 3.75
N PRO A 211 -0.99 -28.31 3.76
CA PRO A 211 -2.16 -27.92 4.52
C PRO A 211 -1.93 -27.70 6.01
N ASP A 212 -1.09 -28.51 6.63
CA ASP A 212 -0.81 -28.43 8.07
C ASP A 212 0.09 -27.25 8.48
N ASN A 213 0.67 -26.55 7.49
CA ASN A 213 1.49 -25.36 7.64
C ASN A 213 0.86 -24.12 6.97
N ALA A 214 -0.44 -24.16 6.72
CA ALA A 214 -1.15 -23.09 6.05
C ALA A 214 -2.41 -22.68 6.80
N ILE A 215 -2.78 -21.42 6.63
CA ILE A 215 -4.03 -20.84 7.12
C ILE A 215 -4.72 -20.14 5.95
N LEU A 216 -5.89 -20.63 5.59
CA LEU A 216 -6.73 -20.03 4.56
C LEU A 216 -7.74 -19.10 5.22
N LEU A 217 -7.75 -17.85 4.84
CA LEU A 217 -8.74 -16.87 5.29
C LEU A 217 -9.60 -16.42 4.11
N VAL A 218 -10.92 -16.43 4.30
CA VAL A 218 -11.87 -15.85 3.36
C VAL A 218 -12.64 -14.75 4.08
N ALA A 219 -12.59 -13.53 3.54
CA ALA A 219 -13.24 -12.37 4.11
C ALA A 219 -14.10 -11.64 3.06
N GLY A 220 -15.28 -11.16 3.45
CA GLY A 220 -16.16 -10.42 2.56
C GLY A 220 -17.54 -11.06 2.40
N LYS A 221 -18.19 -10.84 1.25
CA LYS A 221 -19.56 -11.27 1.03
C LYS A 221 -19.64 -12.71 0.52
N PHE A 222 -19.96 -13.63 1.38
CA PHE A 222 -20.20 -15.03 1.03
C PHE A 222 -21.10 -15.73 2.05
N ASP A 223 -21.66 -16.89 1.69
CA ASP A 223 -22.33 -17.79 2.62
C ASP A 223 -21.32 -18.71 3.30
N GLN A 224 -21.24 -18.67 4.62
CA GLN A 224 -20.23 -19.39 5.38
C GLN A 224 -20.33 -20.92 5.19
N ALA A 225 -21.53 -21.49 5.17
CA ALA A 225 -21.71 -22.93 5.06
C ALA A 225 -21.35 -23.43 3.65
N LYS A 226 -21.79 -22.72 2.62
CA LYS A 226 -21.43 -23.01 1.22
C LYS A 226 -19.94 -22.87 0.99
N THR A 227 -19.33 -21.78 1.47
CA THR A 227 -17.89 -21.54 1.32
C THR A 227 -17.07 -22.63 2.00
N LEU A 228 -17.44 -23.03 3.22
CA LEU A 228 -16.77 -24.14 3.89
C LEU A 228 -16.91 -25.47 3.11
N SER A 229 -18.05 -25.69 2.47
CA SER A 229 -18.25 -26.86 1.61
C SER A 229 -17.34 -26.82 0.38
N VAL A 230 -17.21 -25.65 -0.27
CA VAL A 230 -16.30 -25.45 -1.43
C VAL A 230 -14.83 -25.60 -1.00
N ILE A 231 -14.44 -25.05 0.15
CA ILE A 231 -13.10 -25.24 0.70
C ILE A 231 -12.80 -26.72 0.94
N LYS A 232 -13.76 -27.48 1.48
CA LYS A 232 -13.59 -28.93 1.66
C LYS A 232 -13.47 -29.68 0.34
N GLU A 233 -14.19 -29.26 -0.68
CA GLU A 233 -14.12 -29.82 -2.02
C GLU A 233 -12.73 -29.66 -2.62
N HIS A 234 -12.14 -28.44 -2.53
CA HIS A 234 -10.87 -28.13 -3.15
C HIS A 234 -9.64 -28.50 -2.30
N PHE A 235 -9.68 -28.31 -1.00
CA PHE A 235 -8.54 -28.57 -0.11
C PHE A 235 -8.63 -29.90 0.63
N GLY A 236 -9.83 -30.46 0.82
CA GLY A 236 -10.03 -31.64 1.66
C GLY A 236 -9.45 -32.93 1.06
N HIS A 237 -9.26 -33.00 -0.25
CA HIS A 237 -8.64 -34.14 -0.92
C HIS A 237 -7.10 -34.12 -0.87
N ILE A 238 -6.48 -32.98 -0.52
CA ILE A 238 -5.04 -32.88 -0.36
C ILE A 238 -4.66 -33.72 0.87
N PRO A 239 -3.75 -34.68 0.74
CA PRO A 239 -3.45 -35.58 1.85
C PRO A 239 -2.76 -34.84 2.99
N LYS A 240 -2.98 -35.33 4.22
CA LYS A 240 -2.22 -34.86 5.37
C LYS A 240 -0.76 -35.23 5.18
N PRO A 241 0.18 -34.26 5.31
CA PRO A 241 1.59 -34.51 5.14
C PRO A 241 2.14 -35.52 6.17
N SER A 242 3.03 -36.38 5.73
CA SER A 242 3.72 -37.36 6.61
C SER A 242 5.05 -36.84 7.13
N ARG A 243 5.57 -35.72 6.59
CA ARG A 243 6.81 -35.09 7.03
C ARG A 243 6.63 -34.36 8.37
N SER A 244 7.69 -34.18 9.12
CA SER A 244 7.79 -33.20 10.20
C SER A 244 8.44 -31.92 9.68
N LEU A 245 7.97 -30.76 10.12
CA LEU A 245 8.65 -29.49 9.82
C LEU A 245 9.99 -29.43 10.55
N PRO A 246 11.02 -28.88 9.91
CA PRO A 246 12.28 -28.59 10.59
C PRO A 246 12.06 -27.69 11.80
N MET A 247 12.61 -28.05 12.93
CA MET A 247 12.55 -27.21 14.13
C MET A 247 13.64 -26.15 14.05
N ILE A 248 13.24 -24.90 14.18
CA ILE A 248 14.16 -23.76 14.32
C ILE A 248 14.36 -23.53 15.82
N TYR A 249 15.61 -23.64 16.27
CA TYR A 249 16.00 -23.48 17.69
C TYR A 249 17.15 -22.50 17.88
N THR A 250 17.59 -21.85 16.81
CA THR A 250 18.66 -20.85 16.88
C THR A 250 18.14 -19.59 17.55
N LEU A 251 18.77 -19.22 18.66
CA LEU A 251 18.50 -17.98 19.37
C LEU A 251 19.75 -17.11 19.34
N ASP A 252 19.57 -15.83 19.29
CA ASP A 252 20.66 -14.89 19.49
C ASP A 252 21.08 -14.87 20.97
N PRO A 253 22.39 -14.79 21.25
CA PRO A 253 22.85 -14.55 22.61
C PRO A 253 22.42 -13.16 23.08
N THR A 254 22.24 -12.99 24.40
CA THR A 254 22.05 -11.66 24.99
C THR A 254 23.15 -10.73 24.49
N GLN A 255 22.75 -9.57 24.02
CA GLN A 255 23.70 -8.56 23.55
C GLN A 255 24.51 -8.05 24.75
N ASP A 256 25.83 -8.18 24.67
CA ASP A 256 26.75 -7.88 25.78
C ASP A 256 27.58 -6.63 25.56
N GLY A 257 27.19 -5.83 24.66
CA GLY A 257 27.76 -4.54 24.37
C GLY A 257 27.11 -3.91 23.16
N GLU A 258 27.30 -2.60 22.99
CA GLU A 258 26.73 -1.94 21.81
C GLU A 258 27.40 -2.44 20.53
N ARG A 259 26.60 -2.41 19.49
CA ARG A 259 27.05 -2.71 18.12
C ARG A 259 26.89 -1.47 17.30
N GLU A 260 27.69 -1.38 16.24
CA GLU A 260 27.65 -0.27 15.33
C GLU A 260 27.91 -0.73 13.92
N VAL A 261 27.19 -0.12 12.97
CA VAL A 261 27.47 -0.23 11.56
C VAL A 261 27.47 1.14 10.94
N THR A 262 28.53 1.44 10.19
CA THR A 262 28.63 2.66 9.39
C THR A 262 28.60 2.28 7.93
N LEU A 263 27.64 2.83 7.20
CA LEU A 263 27.60 2.78 5.74
C LEU A 263 28.17 4.06 5.17
N ARG A 264 29.07 3.90 4.21
CA ARG A 264 29.60 5.00 3.41
C ARG A 264 29.23 4.74 1.97
N ARG A 265 28.13 5.31 1.54
CA ARG A 265 27.63 5.21 0.17
C ARG A 265 27.24 6.57 -0.36
N THR A 266 27.20 6.69 -1.67
CA THR A 266 26.66 7.88 -2.36
C THR A 266 25.19 8.04 -2.00
N GLY A 267 24.75 9.25 -1.68
CA GLY A 267 23.40 9.59 -1.32
C GLY A 267 23.27 11.06 -0.96
N ASP A 268 22.05 11.54 -0.94
CA ASP A 268 21.77 12.97 -0.75
C ASP A 268 21.35 13.30 0.68
N ILE A 269 21.27 12.28 1.55
CA ILE A 269 20.84 12.43 2.93
C ILE A 269 21.71 11.59 3.87
N GLN A 270 21.97 12.12 5.03
CA GLN A 270 22.58 11.39 6.14
C GLN A 270 21.46 10.72 6.94
N ILE A 271 21.69 9.50 7.39
CA ILE A 271 20.72 8.81 8.25
C ILE A 271 21.44 8.28 9.47
N VAL A 272 20.83 8.48 10.62
CA VAL A 272 21.17 7.76 11.84
C VAL A 272 20.01 6.90 12.27
N GLY A 273 20.28 5.63 12.57
CA GLY A 273 19.34 4.70 13.15
C GLY A 273 19.82 4.11 14.47
N THR A 274 18.89 3.74 15.32
CA THR A 274 19.13 2.94 16.51
C THR A 274 18.21 1.74 16.51
N ALA A 275 18.73 0.58 16.87
CA ALA A 275 17.97 -0.66 17.00
C ALA A 275 18.18 -1.25 18.40
N TYR A 276 17.13 -1.82 18.99
CA TYR A 276 17.14 -2.46 20.30
C TYR A 276 16.40 -3.78 20.23
N HIS A 277 17.01 -4.86 20.72
CA HIS A 277 16.32 -6.15 20.79
C HIS A 277 15.07 -6.07 21.66
N LEU A 278 14.00 -6.67 21.16
CA LEU A 278 12.71 -6.76 21.83
C LEU A 278 12.34 -8.24 22.05
N PRO A 279 11.42 -8.52 22.98
CA PRO A 279 10.83 -9.85 23.07
C PRO A 279 10.02 -10.18 21.81
N SER A 280 9.57 -11.43 21.69
CA SER A 280 8.67 -11.84 20.59
C SER A 280 7.37 -11.04 20.60
N GLY A 281 6.75 -10.91 19.43
CA GLY A 281 5.49 -10.17 19.24
C GLY A 281 4.32 -10.69 20.10
N ALA A 282 4.36 -11.93 20.52
CA ALA A 282 3.37 -12.52 21.42
C ALA A 282 3.58 -12.15 22.91
N HIS A 283 4.74 -11.61 23.27
CA HIS A 283 5.07 -11.28 24.66
C HIS A 283 4.15 -10.16 25.23
N PRO A 284 3.77 -10.23 26.51
CA PRO A 284 2.92 -9.19 27.13
C PRO A 284 3.46 -7.77 27.04
N ASP A 285 4.77 -7.59 27.11
CA ASP A 285 5.40 -6.26 27.05
C ASP A 285 5.26 -5.59 25.69
N PHE A 286 4.91 -6.35 24.62
CA PHE A 286 4.89 -5.79 23.28
C PHE A 286 3.88 -4.65 23.11
N ALA A 287 2.75 -4.70 23.80
CA ALA A 287 1.78 -3.61 23.80
C ALA A 287 2.37 -2.29 24.39
N SER A 288 3.17 -2.41 25.45
CA SER A 288 3.88 -1.25 26.01
C SER A 288 5.00 -0.75 25.10
N LEU A 289 5.65 -1.65 24.36
CA LEU A 289 6.67 -1.30 23.36
C LEU A 289 6.09 -0.55 22.16
N ASP A 290 4.90 -0.92 21.69
CA ASP A 290 4.23 -0.18 20.65
C ASP A 290 3.80 1.23 21.13
N ILE A 291 3.29 1.33 22.35
CA ILE A 291 3.02 2.64 22.97
C ILE A 291 4.31 3.49 23.03
N ILE A 292 5.45 2.91 23.39
CA ILE A 292 6.73 3.61 23.42
C ILE A 292 7.16 4.03 22.00
N SER A 293 6.98 3.16 21.00
CA SER A 293 7.29 3.49 19.62
C SER A 293 6.51 4.71 19.14
N GLU A 294 5.23 4.80 19.47
CA GLU A 294 4.40 5.96 19.18
C GLU A 294 4.81 7.21 19.97
N ILE A 295 5.13 7.08 21.27
CA ILE A 295 5.64 8.19 22.08
C ILE A 295 6.94 8.75 21.50
N LEU A 296 7.75 7.91 20.88
CA LEU A 296 8.99 8.33 20.23
C LEU A 296 8.75 8.90 18.83
N GLY A 297 8.01 8.20 17.98
CA GLY A 297 7.99 8.43 16.54
C GLY A 297 6.80 9.22 16.00
N ASP A 298 5.73 9.44 16.80
CA ASP A 298 4.54 10.15 16.31
C ASP A 298 4.86 11.60 15.87
N GLU A 299 4.21 12.04 14.83
CA GLU A 299 4.33 13.40 14.31
C GLU A 299 3.00 14.15 14.48
N PRO A 300 2.99 15.30 15.15
CA PRO A 300 4.09 16.11 15.65
C PRO A 300 4.39 15.92 17.15
N SER A 301 3.71 14.98 17.84
CA SER A 301 3.75 14.90 19.29
C SER A 301 4.88 14.04 19.85
N GLY A 302 5.53 13.24 18.99
CA GLY A 302 6.58 12.32 19.36
C GLY A 302 7.84 13.01 19.89
N ARG A 303 8.51 12.34 20.79
CA ARG A 303 9.71 12.90 21.43
C ARG A 303 10.86 13.09 20.45
N LEU A 304 10.98 12.21 19.45
CA LEU A 304 12.00 12.34 18.40
C LEU A 304 11.70 13.54 17.51
N TYR A 305 10.45 13.71 17.12
CA TYR A 305 10.05 14.90 16.37
C TYR A 305 10.41 16.18 17.11
N LYS A 306 10.02 16.29 18.37
CA LYS A 306 10.29 17.47 19.21
C LYS A 306 11.77 17.74 19.44
N SER A 307 12.55 16.68 19.62
CA SER A 307 13.98 16.84 19.92
C SER A 307 14.87 17.03 18.69
N LEU A 308 14.45 16.54 17.54
CA LEU A 308 15.26 16.52 16.32
C LEU A 308 14.68 17.41 15.20
N VAL A 309 13.38 17.30 14.92
CA VAL A 309 12.78 18.03 13.79
C VAL A 309 12.46 19.48 14.19
N GLU A 310 11.79 19.71 15.31
CA GLU A 310 11.50 21.07 15.79
C GLU A 310 12.79 21.87 16.06
N THR A 311 13.85 21.18 16.50
CA THR A 311 15.16 21.80 16.75
C THR A 311 16.04 21.89 15.49
N LYS A 312 15.53 21.45 14.34
CA LYS A 312 16.20 21.47 13.04
C LYS A 312 17.49 20.65 12.96
N GLN A 313 17.64 19.63 13.78
CA GLN A 313 18.77 18.70 13.75
C GLN A 313 18.51 17.54 12.77
N ALA A 314 17.25 17.27 12.45
CA ALA A 314 16.83 16.31 11.44
C ALA A 314 15.70 16.90 10.58
N ALA A 315 15.53 16.37 9.39
CA ALA A 315 14.42 16.70 8.49
C ALA A 315 13.16 15.92 8.88
N THR A 316 13.32 14.63 9.18
CA THR A 316 12.23 13.74 9.61
C THR A 316 12.77 12.68 10.56
N THR A 317 11.86 12.11 11.35
CA THR A 317 12.13 10.99 12.26
C THR A 317 11.01 9.97 12.18
N TYR A 318 11.32 8.69 12.37
CA TYR A 318 10.32 7.63 12.47
C TYR A 318 10.78 6.53 13.43
N SER A 319 9.81 5.81 13.98
CA SER A 319 10.02 4.70 14.90
C SER A 319 9.03 3.58 14.57
N PHE A 320 9.50 2.34 14.59
CA PHE A 320 8.66 1.16 14.44
C PHE A 320 9.28 -0.06 15.10
N ASN A 321 8.44 -1.05 15.40
CA ASN A 321 8.85 -2.32 15.98
C ASN A 321 8.68 -3.44 14.98
N TYR A 322 9.69 -4.30 14.86
CA TYR A 322 9.54 -5.62 14.25
C TYR A 322 8.91 -6.58 15.26
N GLN A 323 7.61 -6.74 15.14
CA GLN A 323 6.80 -7.65 15.92
C GLN A 323 6.79 -9.01 15.23
N LEU A 324 7.67 -9.92 15.67
CA LEU A 324 7.98 -11.18 15.00
C LEU A 324 7.65 -12.38 15.88
N HIS A 325 7.69 -13.59 15.31
CA HIS A 325 7.47 -14.85 16.03
C HIS A 325 8.48 -15.05 17.16
N ASP A 326 9.75 -14.87 16.87
CA ASP A 326 10.86 -14.91 17.82
C ASP A 326 11.22 -13.46 18.25
N PRO A 327 12.15 -13.27 19.21
CA PRO A 327 12.57 -11.93 19.64
C PRO A 327 12.94 -11.01 18.48
N GLY A 328 12.27 -9.86 18.40
CA GLY A 328 12.38 -8.89 17.33
C GLY A 328 13.23 -7.68 17.65
N MET A 329 12.88 -6.52 17.06
CA MET A 329 13.70 -5.31 17.14
C MET A 329 12.82 -4.05 17.18
N ALA A 330 13.19 -3.06 17.97
CA ALA A 330 12.71 -1.69 17.83
C ALA A 330 13.71 -0.89 17.00
N LEU A 331 13.22 -0.11 16.04
CA LEU A 331 14.05 0.72 15.17
C LEU A 331 13.56 2.17 15.20
N MET A 332 14.51 3.09 15.36
CA MET A 332 14.26 4.53 15.31
C MET A 332 15.25 5.16 14.36
N PHE A 333 14.78 6.05 13.51
CA PHE A 333 15.61 6.71 12.51
C PHE A 333 15.43 8.21 12.53
N ALA A 334 16.48 8.92 12.12
CA ALA A 334 16.45 10.33 11.82
C ALA A 334 17.18 10.58 10.50
N GLU A 335 16.52 11.27 9.60
CA GLU A 335 17.10 11.73 8.34
C GLU A 335 17.64 13.14 8.52
N VAL A 336 18.91 13.32 8.21
CA VAL A 336 19.67 14.54 8.45
C VAL A 336 20.20 15.08 7.13
N ARG A 337 19.94 16.36 6.86
CA ARG A 337 20.39 16.97 5.60
C ARG A 337 21.93 17.02 5.52
N GLN A 338 22.45 16.93 4.31
CA GLN A 338 23.88 17.20 4.10
C GLN A 338 24.21 18.63 4.58
N GLY A 339 25.25 18.75 5.36
CA GLY A 339 25.66 20.02 5.95
C GLY A 339 25.19 20.24 7.39
N ASP A 340 24.20 19.50 7.85
CA ASP A 340 23.85 19.47 9.28
C ASP A 340 24.69 18.37 9.99
N SER A 341 24.83 18.50 11.30
CA SER A 341 25.69 17.59 12.08
C SER A 341 25.01 16.24 12.37
N LEU A 342 25.38 15.18 11.63
CA LEU A 342 24.94 13.83 11.91
C LEU A 342 25.28 13.39 13.34
N THR A 343 26.46 13.78 13.85
CA THR A 343 26.87 13.47 15.21
C THR A 343 25.93 14.09 16.24
N THR A 344 25.52 15.35 16.04
CA THR A 344 24.55 16.01 16.92
C THR A 344 23.19 15.33 16.85
N ALA A 345 22.71 15.00 15.66
CA ALA A 345 21.46 14.29 15.47
C ALA A 345 21.50 12.89 16.11
N ARG A 346 22.60 12.14 15.91
CA ARG A 346 22.83 10.85 16.56
C ARG A 346 22.75 10.97 18.08
N ASP A 347 23.49 11.91 18.62
CA ASP A 347 23.58 12.08 20.07
C ASP A 347 22.22 12.47 20.67
N THR A 348 21.45 13.29 19.94
CA THR A 348 20.08 13.68 20.32
C THR A 348 19.11 12.50 20.20
N LEU A 349 19.19 11.69 19.13
CA LEU A 349 18.38 10.48 18.96
C LEU A 349 18.59 9.52 20.13
N ILE A 350 19.85 9.14 20.37
CA ILE A 350 20.21 8.22 21.46
C ILE A 350 19.76 8.78 22.82
N LYS A 351 20.03 10.05 23.08
CA LYS A 351 19.63 10.69 24.33
C LYS A 351 18.11 10.71 24.52
N THR A 352 17.36 10.89 23.45
CA THR A 352 15.90 10.89 23.51
C THR A 352 15.35 9.50 23.81
N VAL A 353 15.86 8.47 23.15
CA VAL A 353 15.42 7.09 23.34
C VAL A 353 15.85 6.55 24.72
N GLU A 354 17.13 6.59 25.05
CA GLU A 354 17.65 6.05 26.33
C GLU A 354 17.30 6.96 27.51
N GLY A 355 17.01 8.22 27.23
CA GLY A 355 16.48 9.19 28.18
C GLY A 355 15.10 8.84 28.76
N LEU A 356 14.39 7.89 28.17
CA LEU A 356 13.13 7.35 28.70
C LEU A 356 13.29 6.78 30.13
N THR A 357 14.47 6.34 30.49
CA THR A 357 14.79 5.87 31.86
C THR A 357 14.83 7.01 32.86
N PHE A 358 15.36 8.19 32.49
CA PHE A 358 15.51 9.35 33.34
C PHE A 358 14.35 10.34 33.23
N HIS A 359 13.72 10.38 32.08
CA HIS A 359 12.53 11.16 31.77
C HIS A 359 11.43 10.22 31.29
N PRO A 360 10.85 9.44 32.22
CA PRO A 360 9.91 8.39 31.86
C PRO A 360 8.70 8.97 31.12
N PRO A 361 8.01 8.14 30.30
CA PRO A 361 6.76 8.51 29.66
C PRO A 361 5.74 9.05 30.67
N THR A 362 5.00 10.07 30.26
CA THR A 362 3.92 10.67 31.05
C THR A 362 2.58 9.98 30.76
N GLN A 363 1.60 10.18 31.64
CA GLN A 363 0.24 9.64 31.44
C GLN A 363 -0.37 10.15 30.14
N GLU A 364 -0.19 11.44 29.84
CA GLU A 364 -0.71 12.06 28.62
C GLU A 364 -0.11 11.44 27.35
N GLU A 365 1.19 11.22 27.32
CA GLU A 365 1.87 10.56 26.19
C GLU A 365 1.37 9.12 25.97
N VAL A 366 1.21 8.37 27.08
CA VAL A 366 0.69 6.99 27.04
C VAL A 366 -0.74 6.95 26.52
N GLU A 367 -1.60 7.86 26.97
CA GLU A 367 -3.00 7.92 26.55
C GLU A 367 -3.12 8.31 25.08
N ARG A 368 -2.32 9.27 24.63
CA ARG A 368 -2.28 9.69 23.22
C ARG A 368 -1.84 8.54 22.31
N ALA A 369 -0.72 7.92 22.59
CA ALA A 369 -0.19 6.79 21.82
C ALA A 369 -1.17 5.61 21.79
N ARG A 370 -1.75 5.27 22.96
CA ARG A 370 -2.78 4.25 23.06
C ARG A 370 -3.99 4.56 22.19
N ALA A 371 -4.48 5.79 22.22
CA ALA A 371 -5.64 6.22 21.43
C ALA A 371 -5.38 6.08 19.94
N MET A 372 -4.16 6.40 19.48
CA MET A 372 -3.75 6.27 18.08
C MET A 372 -3.69 4.81 17.66
N LEU A 373 -3.03 3.95 18.41
CA LEU A 373 -2.91 2.51 18.12
C LEU A 373 -4.29 1.83 18.10
N LEU A 374 -5.12 2.12 19.09
CA LEU A 374 -6.48 1.57 19.16
C LEU A 374 -7.35 2.07 18.00
N LYS A 375 -7.23 3.33 17.60
CA LYS A 375 -7.90 3.88 16.43
C LYS A 375 -7.52 3.09 15.17
N GLN A 376 -6.24 2.80 14.97
CA GLN A 376 -5.79 2.06 13.79
C GLN A 376 -6.34 0.64 13.75
N ILE A 377 -6.34 -0.05 14.90
CA ILE A 377 -6.95 -1.39 15.03
C ILE A 377 -8.44 -1.32 14.74
N GLU A 378 -9.14 -0.34 15.29
CA GLU A 378 -10.57 -0.13 15.11
C GLU A 378 -10.93 0.08 13.63
N LEU A 379 -10.17 0.92 12.93
CA LEU A 379 -10.38 1.18 11.51
C LEU A 379 -10.12 -0.07 10.66
N ASN A 380 -9.07 -0.85 10.98
CA ASN A 380 -8.78 -2.10 10.28
C ASN A 380 -9.92 -3.12 10.46
N LEU A 381 -10.46 -3.25 11.67
CA LEU A 381 -11.56 -4.17 11.97
C LEU A 381 -12.87 -3.83 11.24
N ASN A 382 -13.03 -2.61 10.79
CA ASN A 382 -14.18 -2.18 10.00
C ASN A 382 -14.08 -2.51 8.51
N ASP A 383 -12.92 -3.03 8.06
CA ASP A 383 -12.71 -3.44 6.67
C ASP A 383 -12.28 -4.91 6.59
N SER A 384 -13.20 -5.77 6.13
CA SER A 384 -12.97 -7.21 6.05
C SER A 384 -11.82 -7.58 5.10
N ALA A 385 -11.60 -6.82 4.03
CA ALA A 385 -10.46 -7.07 3.12
C ALA A 385 -9.13 -6.67 3.78
N THR A 386 -9.10 -5.58 4.53
CA THR A 386 -7.90 -5.15 5.28
C THR A 386 -7.57 -6.13 6.39
N ILE A 387 -8.56 -6.52 7.21
CA ILE A 387 -8.30 -7.49 8.29
C ILE A 387 -7.88 -8.85 7.72
N GLY A 388 -8.45 -9.25 6.58
CA GLY A 388 -8.09 -10.49 5.88
C GLY A 388 -6.61 -10.57 5.51
N ARG A 389 -5.95 -9.44 5.30
CA ARG A 389 -4.50 -9.37 5.03
C ARG A 389 -3.68 -9.15 6.30
N THR A 390 -4.15 -8.25 7.18
CA THR A 390 -3.46 -7.90 8.43
C THR A 390 -3.20 -9.10 9.31
N LEU A 391 -4.15 -10.05 9.35
CA LEU A 391 -4.01 -11.25 10.18
C LEU A 391 -2.86 -12.17 9.76
N SER A 392 -2.33 -12.06 8.53
CA SER A 392 -1.18 -12.88 8.09
C SER A 392 0.04 -12.69 8.98
N GLU A 393 0.31 -11.47 9.46
CA GLU A 393 1.42 -11.18 10.37
C GLU A 393 1.23 -11.91 11.71
N TRP A 394 0.03 -11.87 12.26
CA TRP A 394 -0.32 -12.49 13.53
C TRP A 394 -0.38 -14.03 13.44
N MET A 395 -0.78 -14.55 12.26
CA MET A 395 -0.66 -15.98 11.95
C MET A 395 0.79 -16.42 11.95
N GLY A 396 1.67 -15.63 11.34
CA GLY A 396 3.13 -15.86 11.35
C GLY A 396 3.72 -15.87 12.75
N MET A 397 3.18 -15.08 13.67
CA MET A 397 3.59 -15.08 15.10
C MET A 397 3.04 -16.26 15.91
N GLY A 398 2.17 -17.10 15.32
CA GLY A 398 1.68 -18.34 15.91
C GLY A 398 0.16 -18.48 16.01
N ASP A 399 -0.59 -17.38 16.20
CA ASP A 399 -2.06 -17.44 16.25
C ASP A 399 -2.69 -16.09 15.86
N TRP A 400 -3.68 -16.12 14.98
CA TRP A 400 -4.40 -14.95 14.52
C TRP A 400 -5.12 -14.17 15.65
N ARG A 401 -5.50 -14.84 16.75
CA ARG A 401 -6.18 -14.24 17.91
C ARG A 401 -5.26 -13.32 18.72
N LEU A 402 -3.94 -13.40 18.50
CA LEU A 402 -2.98 -12.48 19.10
C LEU A 402 -3.26 -11.02 18.71
N TYR A 403 -3.84 -10.77 17.55
CA TYR A 403 -4.26 -9.43 17.13
C TYR A 403 -5.25 -8.80 18.13
N PHE A 404 -6.25 -9.55 18.52
CA PHE A 404 -7.25 -9.10 19.48
C PHE A 404 -6.69 -9.04 20.91
N LEU A 405 -5.90 -10.03 21.28
CA LEU A 405 -5.22 -10.04 22.59
C LEU A 405 -4.26 -8.84 22.72
N HIS A 406 -3.56 -8.49 21.66
CA HIS A 406 -2.68 -7.31 21.64
C HIS A 406 -3.49 -6.01 21.79
N ARG A 407 -4.60 -5.87 21.08
CA ARG A 407 -5.53 -4.74 21.29
C ARG A 407 -5.97 -4.62 22.75
N ASP A 408 -6.35 -5.73 23.36
CA ASP A 408 -6.81 -5.72 24.74
C ASP A 408 -5.65 -5.42 25.72
N ARG A 409 -4.44 -5.84 25.42
CA ARG A 409 -3.24 -5.46 26.14
C ARG A 409 -2.96 -3.95 26.01
N LEU A 410 -3.11 -3.36 24.83
CA LEU A 410 -2.99 -1.92 24.62
C LEU A 410 -4.01 -1.15 25.46
N ARG A 411 -5.26 -1.62 25.52
CA ARG A 411 -6.31 -1.00 26.35
C ARG A 411 -5.95 -0.99 27.83
N ASN A 412 -5.31 -2.04 28.31
CA ASN A 412 -5.03 -2.27 29.71
C ASN A 412 -3.61 -1.88 30.15
N ALA A 413 -2.71 -1.53 29.22
CA ALA A 413 -1.34 -1.12 29.54
C ALA A 413 -1.34 0.09 30.48
N THR A 414 -0.69 -0.04 31.62
CA THR A 414 -0.58 1.03 32.60
C THR A 414 0.63 1.93 32.34
N LEU A 415 0.63 3.13 32.89
CA LEU A 415 1.81 3.99 32.87
C LEU A 415 3.05 3.27 33.45
N ALA A 416 2.86 2.52 34.54
CA ALA A 416 3.94 1.78 35.18
C ALA A 416 4.52 0.67 34.27
N ASP A 417 3.67 -0.01 33.48
CA ASP A 417 4.13 -1.00 32.52
C ASP A 417 4.98 -0.36 31.44
N VAL A 418 4.51 0.75 30.86
CA VAL A 418 5.24 1.47 29.81
C VAL A 418 6.59 1.98 30.32
N GLN A 419 6.61 2.56 31.53
CA GLN A 419 7.85 3.07 32.14
C GLN A 419 8.83 1.94 32.47
N ARG A 420 8.35 0.83 33.01
CA ARG A 420 9.15 -0.37 33.27
C ARG A 420 9.74 -0.93 31.98
N THR A 421 8.92 -1.09 30.96
CA THR A 421 9.30 -1.62 29.65
C THR A 421 10.35 -0.71 29.00
N ALA A 422 10.15 0.62 29.04
CA ALA A 422 11.12 1.57 28.53
C ALA A 422 12.51 1.40 29.23
N ALA A 423 12.53 1.31 30.56
CA ALA A 423 13.77 1.11 31.32
C ALA A 423 14.40 -0.25 31.12
N THR A 424 13.63 -1.25 30.71
CA THR A 424 14.12 -2.62 30.50
C THR A 424 14.87 -2.74 29.18
N TYR A 425 14.31 -2.27 28.09
CA TYR A 425 14.78 -2.57 26.74
C TYR A 425 15.61 -1.45 26.09
N PHE A 426 15.34 -0.20 26.38
CA PHE A 426 16.03 0.94 25.75
C PHE A 426 17.25 1.35 26.58
N LYS A 427 18.27 0.50 26.52
CA LYS A 427 19.54 0.66 27.25
C LYS A 427 20.70 0.67 26.28
N PRO A 428 21.80 1.35 26.62
CA PRO A 428 23.02 1.28 25.82
C PRO A 428 23.44 -0.16 25.45
N SER A 429 23.33 -1.14 26.37
CA SER A 429 23.71 -2.56 26.13
C SER A 429 22.89 -3.30 25.12
N ASN A 430 21.73 -2.82 24.84
CA ASN A 430 20.82 -3.43 23.88
C ASN A 430 20.83 -2.69 22.54
N ARG A 431 21.73 -1.70 22.38
CA ARG A 431 21.74 -0.81 21.25
C ARG A 431 22.62 -1.29 20.13
N THR A 432 22.07 -1.24 18.90
CA THR A 432 22.83 -1.23 17.65
C THR A 432 22.61 0.09 16.96
N VAL A 433 23.70 0.84 16.70
CA VAL A 433 23.66 2.10 15.95
C VAL A 433 23.96 1.84 14.49
N GLY A 434 23.14 2.40 13.65
CA GLY A 434 23.38 2.46 12.23
C GLY A 434 23.58 3.87 11.78
N LEU A 435 24.60 4.08 10.99
CA LEU A 435 24.91 5.37 10.43
C LEU A 435 25.10 5.22 8.94
N PHE A 436 24.33 5.95 8.21
CA PHE A 436 24.73 6.35 6.90
C PHE A 436 25.68 7.54 7.13
N VAL A 437 26.87 7.14 7.72
CA VAL A 437 28.06 7.85 8.30
C VAL A 437 28.08 8.16 9.84
N PRO A 438 29.05 7.88 10.87
CA PRO A 438 29.48 7.08 12.08
C PRO A 438 28.98 7.30 13.58
N THR A 439 29.07 6.47 14.67
CA THR A 439 29.34 5.64 15.88
C THR A 439 28.90 5.86 17.38
N ASP A 440 28.72 4.88 18.38
CA ASP A 440 29.24 4.21 19.65
C ASP A 440 28.59 4.09 21.07
N LYS A 441 28.44 2.90 21.84
CA LYS A 441 28.82 2.30 23.19
C LYS A 441 27.83 1.77 24.27
N PRO A 442 28.13 0.78 25.23
CA PRO A 442 27.36 -0.40 25.70
C PRO A 442 26.84 -0.62 27.15
N ASP A 443 25.82 -1.59 27.40
CA ASP A 443 25.22 -2.21 28.62
C ASP A 443 24.26 -3.40 28.21
N ARG A 444 23.61 -4.26 29.04
CA ARG A 444 22.95 -5.52 28.67
C ARG A 444 21.46 -5.60 29.03
N THR A 445 20.63 -6.28 28.20
CA THR A 445 19.26 -6.66 28.51
C THR A 445 19.00 -8.11 28.09
N GLU A 446 18.39 -8.91 28.96
CA GLU A 446 17.88 -10.22 28.60
C GLU A 446 16.52 -10.08 27.89
N ILE A 447 16.36 -10.77 26.74
CA ILE A 447 15.10 -10.80 26.04
C ILE A 447 14.32 -12.06 26.44
N PRO A 448 13.06 -11.95 26.90
CA PRO A 448 12.28 -13.11 27.27
C PRO A 448 12.05 -14.05 26.09
N THR A 449 11.92 -15.34 26.40
CA THR A 449 11.53 -16.33 25.40
C THR A 449 10.09 -16.14 24.94
N THR A 450 9.76 -16.67 23.77
CA THR A 450 8.40 -16.67 23.23
C THR A 450 7.44 -17.37 24.20
N PRO A 451 6.34 -16.74 24.62
CA PRO A 451 5.36 -17.38 25.48
C PRO A 451 4.58 -18.46 24.73
N ASP A 452 3.98 -19.38 25.47
CA ASP A 452 3.04 -20.35 24.91
C ASP A 452 1.75 -19.62 24.44
N VAL A 453 1.61 -19.52 23.11
CA VAL A 453 0.51 -18.78 22.46
C VAL A 453 -0.84 -19.47 22.73
N ASP A 454 -0.87 -20.80 22.70
CA ASP A 454 -2.10 -21.55 22.94
C ASP A 454 -2.66 -21.27 24.35
N THR A 455 -1.78 -21.24 25.35
CA THR A 455 -2.17 -20.84 26.73
C THR A 455 -2.69 -19.41 26.79
N LEU A 456 -2.05 -18.46 26.07
CA LEU A 456 -2.46 -17.06 26.09
C LEU A 456 -3.85 -16.82 25.51
N VAL A 457 -4.22 -17.54 24.46
CA VAL A 457 -5.48 -17.30 23.73
C VAL A 457 -6.58 -18.34 24.00
N HIS A 458 -6.29 -19.37 24.76
CA HIS A 458 -7.19 -20.53 24.98
C HIS A 458 -8.62 -20.15 25.37
N ASN A 459 -8.79 -19.19 26.26
CA ASN A 459 -10.09 -18.71 26.75
C ASN A 459 -10.47 -17.32 26.21
N TYR A 460 -9.72 -16.79 25.25
CA TYR A 460 -9.94 -15.43 24.74
C TYR A 460 -11.13 -15.40 23.79
N LYS A 461 -12.07 -14.51 24.04
CA LYS A 461 -13.29 -14.37 23.25
C LYS A 461 -13.40 -13.06 22.48
N GLY A 462 -12.55 -12.08 22.76
CA GLY A 462 -12.63 -10.75 22.18
C GLY A 462 -13.83 -9.91 22.64
N ASP A 463 -14.05 -8.82 21.94
CA ASP A 463 -15.22 -7.96 22.11
C ASP A 463 -16.44 -8.56 21.38
N PRO A 464 -17.65 -8.08 21.66
CA PRO A 464 -18.84 -8.43 20.91
C PRO A 464 -18.67 -8.15 19.40
N GLU A 465 -19.31 -8.97 18.58
CA GLU A 465 -19.31 -8.79 17.14
C GLU A 465 -19.89 -7.43 16.76
N ARG A 466 -19.25 -6.75 15.80
CA ARG A 466 -19.72 -5.46 15.28
C ARG A 466 -20.97 -5.65 14.45
N ALA A 467 -21.83 -4.62 14.45
CA ALA A 467 -23.01 -4.60 13.61
C ALA A 467 -22.64 -4.83 12.13
N VAL A 468 -23.32 -5.78 11.52
CA VAL A 468 -23.13 -6.14 10.11
C VAL A 468 -23.76 -5.06 9.22
N GLY A 469 -23.14 -4.77 8.08
CA GLY A 469 -23.67 -3.88 7.07
C GLY A 469 -24.80 -4.52 6.23
N GLU A 470 -25.38 -3.72 5.34
CA GLU A 470 -26.35 -4.21 4.36
C GLU A 470 -25.65 -4.86 3.15
N GLU A 471 -26.35 -5.73 2.47
CA GLU A 471 -26.00 -6.18 1.14
C GLU A 471 -26.18 -5.02 0.15
N PHE A 472 -25.09 -4.55 -0.47
CA PHE A 472 -25.09 -3.39 -1.35
C PHE A 472 -24.70 -3.77 -2.78
N ASP A 473 -25.61 -3.52 -3.73
CA ASP A 473 -25.33 -3.71 -5.16
C ASP A 473 -24.44 -2.55 -5.70
N PRO A 474 -23.21 -2.83 -6.20
CA PRO A 474 -22.30 -1.81 -6.76
C PRO A 474 -22.60 -1.45 -8.21
N SER A 475 -23.75 -1.85 -8.77
CA SER A 475 -24.11 -1.50 -10.13
C SER A 475 -24.28 0.01 -10.30
N PRO A 476 -23.92 0.58 -11.47
CA PRO A 476 -24.11 2.00 -11.74
C PRO A 476 -25.55 2.49 -11.49
N ALA A 477 -26.53 1.72 -11.92
CA ALA A 477 -27.94 2.06 -11.77
C ALA A 477 -28.38 2.13 -10.28
N ASN A 478 -27.97 1.15 -9.46
CA ASN A 478 -28.28 1.14 -8.04
C ASN A 478 -27.63 2.32 -7.32
N ILE A 479 -26.34 2.57 -7.57
CA ILE A 479 -25.61 3.69 -6.96
C ILE A 479 -26.27 5.02 -7.34
N ASP A 480 -26.59 5.22 -8.62
CA ASP A 480 -27.23 6.46 -9.07
C ASP A 480 -28.62 6.67 -8.45
N SER A 481 -29.43 5.60 -8.36
CA SER A 481 -30.78 5.67 -7.79
C SER A 481 -30.76 6.00 -6.28
N ARG A 482 -29.73 5.53 -5.56
CA ARG A 482 -29.56 5.76 -4.13
C ARG A 482 -28.80 7.03 -3.79
N THR A 483 -28.07 7.63 -4.75
CA THR A 483 -27.29 8.84 -4.51
C THR A 483 -28.18 10.08 -4.54
N VAL A 484 -28.35 10.71 -3.39
CA VAL A 484 -29.04 12.01 -3.28
C VAL A 484 -28.08 13.12 -3.75
N ARG A 485 -28.43 13.78 -4.84
CA ARG A 485 -27.67 14.93 -5.38
C ARG A 485 -28.37 16.23 -5.02
N THR A 486 -27.64 17.14 -4.40
CA THR A 486 -28.16 18.44 -3.99
C THR A 486 -27.05 19.49 -3.97
N THR A 487 -27.39 20.74 -3.68
CA THR A 487 -26.42 21.82 -3.57
C THR A 487 -26.59 22.52 -2.22
N SER A 488 -25.48 22.89 -1.59
CA SER A 488 -25.47 23.66 -0.36
C SER A 488 -25.76 25.15 -0.64
N SER A 489 -26.05 25.87 0.42
CA SER A 489 -26.23 27.35 0.33
C SER A 489 -24.96 28.11 -0.07
N SER A 490 -23.77 27.47 0.06
CA SER A 490 -22.50 28.03 -0.42
C SER A 490 -22.26 27.81 -1.91
N GLY A 491 -22.87 26.82 -2.52
CA GLY A 491 -22.60 26.40 -3.88
C GLY A 491 -21.91 25.04 -4.01
N LEU A 492 -21.56 24.39 -2.90
CA LEU A 492 -21.01 23.03 -2.93
C LEU A 492 -22.06 22.04 -3.48
N LYS A 493 -21.68 21.26 -4.46
CA LYS A 493 -22.48 20.14 -4.95
C LYS A 493 -22.28 18.94 -4.05
N LEU A 494 -23.36 18.30 -3.62
CA LEU A 494 -23.33 17.15 -2.73
C LEU A 494 -23.81 15.89 -3.44
N ALA A 495 -23.08 14.80 -3.27
CA ALA A 495 -23.48 13.44 -3.63
C ALA A 495 -23.50 12.59 -2.36
N LEU A 496 -24.67 12.20 -1.89
CA LEU A 496 -24.89 11.56 -0.61
C LEU A 496 -25.45 10.15 -0.85
N LEU A 497 -24.64 9.11 -0.60
CA LEU A 497 -24.98 7.71 -0.75
C LEU A 497 -25.06 7.04 0.62
N SER A 498 -26.24 7.05 1.22
CA SER A 498 -26.46 6.39 2.51
C SER A 498 -26.64 4.88 2.33
N LYS A 499 -25.86 4.10 3.06
CA LYS A 499 -25.95 2.63 3.16
C LYS A 499 -25.45 2.15 4.51
N LYS A 500 -25.94 1.01 4.97
CA LYS A 500 -25.41 0.38 6.18
C LYS A 500 -24.07 -0.26 5.90
N THR A 501 -23.07 0.07 6.71
CA THR A 501 -21.72 -0.47 6.63
C THR A 501 -21.37 -1.19 7.92
N ARG A 502 -20.43 -2.14 7.83
CA ARG A 502 -19.91 -2.80 9.03
C ARG A 502 -19.27 -1.74 9.96
N GLY A 503 -19.63 -1.78 11.24
CA GLY A 503 -19.16 -0.79 12.22
C GLY A 503 -19.66 0.63 11.98
N SER A 504 -20.72 0.79 11.17
CA SER A 504 -21.32 2.09 10.81
C SER A 504 -20.31 3.11 10.27
N THR A 505 -19.38 2.65 9.42
CA THR A 505 -18.36 3.49 8.81
C THR A 505 -18.94 4.50 7.83
N VAL A 506 -18.27 5.62 7.70
CA VAL A 506 -18.57 6.67 6.74
C VAL A 506 -17.28 7.17 6.10
N THR A 507 -17.28 7.23 4.78
CA THR A 507 -16.20 7.80 3.96
C THR A 507 -16.71 9.05 3.26
N ALA A 508 -15.91 10.13 3.25
CA ALA A 508 -16.28 11.32 2.53
C ALA A 508 -15.07 11.96 1.81
N THR A 509 -15.34 12.61 0.69
CA THR A 509 -14.38 13.41 -0.07
C THR A 509 -14.98 14.79 -0.36
N LEU A 510 -14.33 15.81 0.20
CA LEU A 510 -14.63 17.21 -0.08
C LEU A 510 -13.53 17.78 -0.98
N THR A 511 -13.90 18.31 -2.14
CA THR A 511 -13.00 19.03 -3.04
C THR A 511 -13.46 20.47 -3.17
N LEU A 512 -12.57 21.41 -2.89
CA LEU A 512 -12.76 22.84 -3.15
C LEU A 512 -12.02 23.21 -4.42
N ARG A 513 -12.60 24.10 -5.23
CA ARG A 513 -11.98 24.54 -6.48
C ARG A 513 -11.86 26.05 -6.48
N PHE A 514 -10.69 26.55 -6.89
CA PHE A 514 -10.44 27.98 -6.84
C PHE A 514 -9.43 28.45 -7.90
N GLY A 515 -9.37 29.78 -8.04
CA GLY A 515 -8.47 30.47 -8.91
C GLY A 515 -8.88 30.49 -10.38
N SER A 516 -8.04 31.14 -11.16
CA SER A 516 -8.10 31.21 -12.62
C SER A 516 -6.67 31.24 -13.15
N GLU A 517 -6.46 30.99 -14.44
CA GLU A 517 -5.13 30.99 -15.04
C GLU A 517 -4.36 32.29 -14.72
N GLN A 518 -5.02 33.43 -14.81
CA GLN A 518 -4.44 34.74 -14.54
C GLN A 518 -4.16 34.94 -13.03
N ALA A 519 -5.11 34.63 -12.18
CA ALA A 519 -4.99 34.84 -10.73
C ALA A 519 -3.95 33.92 -10.06
N LEU A 520 -3.69 32.73 -10.63
CA LEU A 520 -2.76 31.74 -10.11
C LEU A 520 -1.33 31.92 -10.61
N ARG A 521 -1.11 32.83 -11.55
CA ARG A 521 0.20 33.04 -12.17
C ARG A 521 1.28 33.40 -11.13
N ASN A 522 2.42 32.71 -11.15
CA ASN A 522 3.56 32.84 -10.22
C ASN A 522 3.22 32.53 -8.76
N ARG A 523 2.21 31.70 -8.48
CA ARG A 523 1.75 31.42 -7.12
C ARG A 523 1.85 29.93 -6.71
N SER A 524 2.41 29.07 -7.55
CA SER A 524 2.46 27.63 -7.31
C SER A 524 3.15 27.28 -5.99
N ALA A 525 4.28 27.91 -5.64
CA ALA A 525 4.97 27.67 -4.37
C ALA A 525 4.14 28.14 -3.16
N ALA A 526 3.52 29.33 -3.23
CA ALA A 526 2.65 29.83 -2.18
C ALA A 526 1.41 28.95 -1.98
N ALA A 527 0.83 28.47 -3.08
CA ALA A 527 -0.31 27.54 -3.07
C ALA A 527 0.04 26.21 -2.43
N SER A 528 1.19 25.66 -2.82
CA SER A 528 1.69 24.41 -2.27
C SER A 528 1.93 24.54 -0.76
N MET A 529 2.60 25.61 -0.32
CA MET A 529 2.82 25.85 1.11
C MET A 529 1.49 26.07 1.85
N ALA A 530 0.57 26.85 1.30
CA ALA A 530 -0.75 27.05 1.92
C ALA A 530 -1.50 25.73 2.10
N GLY A 531 -1.51 24.87 1.08
CA GLY A 531 -2.13 23.54 1.16
C GLY A 531 -1.50 22.65 2.23
N GLY A 532 -0.17 22.68 2.38
CA GLY A 532 0.55 21.92 3.40
C GLY A 532 0.36 22.44 4.83
N MET A 533 -0.03 23.69 4.99
CA MET A 533 -0.27 24.30 6.29
C MET A 533 -1.65 24.00 6.91
N LEU A 534 -2.61 23.48 6.13
CA LEU A 534 -4.00 23.32 6.57
C LEU A 534 -4.16 22.46 7.83
N MET A 535 -3.32 21.44 8.00
CA MET A 535 -3.35 20.55 9.16
C MET A 535 -2.32 20.92 10.24
N ARG A 536 -1.64 22.07 10.12
CA ARG A 536 -0.53 22.47 10.99
C ARG A 536 -0.88 23.51 12.04
N GLY A 537 -2.16 23.79 12.23
CA GLY A 537 -2.68 24.64 13.28
C GLY A 537 -3.81 25.53 12.82
N THR A 538 -4.81 25.63 13.66
CA THR A 538 -5.99 26.48 13.51
C THR A 538 -6.00 27.54 14.59
N SER A 539 -7.01 28.40 14.59
CA SER A 539 -7.25 29.37 15.66
C SER A 539 -7.58 28.73 17.01
N LYS A 540 -7.94 27.43 17.02
CA LYS A 540 -8.38 26.71 18.23
C LYS A 540 -7.44 25.59 18.63
N HIS A 541 -6.77 24.96 17.66
CA HIS A 541 -5.98 23.75 17.88
C HIS A 541 -4.58 23.90 17.27
N SER A 542 -3.56 23.54 18.04
CA SER A 542 -2.21 23.30 17.52
C SER A 542 -2.19 22.05 16.66
N ARG A 543 -1.10 21.81 15.90
CA ARG A 543 -0.91 20.60 15.11
C ARG A 543 -1.08 19.33 15.93
N GLN A 544 -0.48 19.28 17.11
CA GLN A 544 -0.61 18.18 18.04
C GLN A 544 -2.06 17.99 18.49
N GLN A 545 -2.76 19.06 18.89
CA GLN A 545 -4.16 18.97 19.31
C GLN A 545 -5.09 18.52 18.17
N ILE A 546 -4.80 18.88 16.92
CA ILE A 546 -5.52 18.35 15.75
C ILE A 546 -5.35 16.82 15.66
N THR A 547 -4.13 16.34 15.84
CA THR A 547 -3.86 14.90 15.84
C THR A 547 -4.58 14.19 16.99
N ASP A 548 -4.48 14.75 18.21
CA ASP A 548 -5.15 14.21 19.40
C ASP A 548 -6.67 14.15 19.22
N GLU A 549 -7.25 15.21 18.64
CA GLU A 549 -8.69 15.28 18.39
C GLU A 549 -9.13 14.26 17.32
N LEU A 550 -8.35 14.07 16.26
CA LEU A 550 -8.61 13.03 15.26
C LEU A 550 -8.53 11.61 15.88
N ASN A 551 -7.58 11.40 16.78
CA ASN A 551 -7.46 10.15 17.52
C ASN A 551 -8.67 9.91 18.44
N ARG A 552 -9.07 10.94 19.21
CA ARG A 552 -10.25 10.89 20.07
C ARG A 552 -11.53 10.60 19.28
N LEU A 553 -11.63 11.16 18.08
CA LEU A 553 -12.75 10.95 17.17
C LEU A 553 -12.66 9.63 16.40
N GLN A 554 -11.59 8.86 16.57
CA GLN A 554 -11.34 7.62 15.82
C GLN A 554 -11.51 7.85 14.31
N ALA A 555 -11.01 8.98 13.82
CA ALA A 555 -11.15 9.40 12.43
C ALA A 555 -9.79 9.43 11.72
N ARG A 556 -9.81 9.05 10.46
CA ARG A 556 -8.70 9.31 9.54
C ARG A 556 -9.10 10.46 8.63
N VAL A 557 -8.40 11.58 8.75
CA VAL A 557 -8.65 12.77 7.95
C VAL A 557 -7.33 13.20 7.30
N ARG A 558 -7.39 13.50 6.01
CA ARG A 558 -6.29 14.15 5.29
C ARG A 558 -6.83 15.39 4.62
N VAL A 559 -6.19 16.52 4.87
CA VAL A 559 -6.53 17.79 4.22
C VAL A 559 -5.27 18.31 3.55
N GLY A 560 -5.38 18.61 2.27
CA GLY A 560 -4.28 19.18 1.50
C GLY A 560 -4.77 20.10 0.41
N GLY A 561 -3.86 20.88 -0.17
CA GLY A 561 -4.21 21.80 -1.25
C GLY A 561 -3.16 21.83 -2.34
N SER A 562 -3.59 22.23 -3.52
CA SER A 562 -2.78 22.49 -4.70
C SER A 562 -3.01 23.92 -5.18
N ALA A 563 -2.45 24.27 -6.33
CA ALA A 563 -2.66 25.59 -6.90
C ALA A 563 -4.12 25.85 -7.33
N THR A 564 -4.89 24.83 -7.68
CA THR A 564 -6.23 24.94 -8.25
C THR A 564 -7.34 24.38 -7.36
N GLY A 565 -7.01 23.86 -6.18
CA GLY A 565 -8.03 23.27 -5.32
C GLY A 565 -7.45 22.76 -3.99
N ALA A 566 -8.36 22.39 -3.10
CA ALA A 566 -8.04 21.70 -1.86
C ALA A 566 -8.95 20.48 -1.70
N THR A 567 -8.43 19.42 -1.11
CA THR A 567 -9.18 18.18 -0.88
C THR A 567 -9.09 17.77 0.57
N ALA A 568 -10.22 17.38 1.15
CA ALA A 568 -10.28 16.69 2.42
C ALA A 568 -10.89 15.31 2.22
N THR A 569 -10.18 14.26 2.63
CA THR A 569 -10.69 12.89 2.71
C THR A 569 -10.95 12.54 4.17
N ILE A 570 -12.05 11.85 4.42
CA ILE A 570 -12.55 11.54 5.75
C ILE A 570 -12.94 10.07 5.80
N GLU A 571 -12.42 9.36 6.78
CA GLU A 571 -12.90 8.03 7.18
C GLU A 571 -13.23 8.09 8.67
N THR A 572 -14.46 7.70 9.02
CA THR A 572 -14.93 7.76 10.41
C THR A 572 -16.16 6.86 10.59
N THR A 573 -16.83 6.94 11.72
CA THR A 573 -18.09 6.26 11.97
C THR A 573 -19.25 7.25 12.01
N ARG A 574 -20.48 6.73 11.85
CA ARG A 574 -21.72 7.51 11.93
C ARG A 574 -21.79 8.40 13.17
N GLU A 575 -21.41 7.85 14.32
CA GLU A 575 -21.45 8.54 15.61
C GLU A 575 -20.51 9.76 15.65
N LYS A 576 -19.34 9.64 15.05
CA LYS A 576 -18.30 10.66 15.10
C LYS A 576 -18.34 11.63 13.91
N LEU A 577 -19.06 11.29 12.85
CA LEU A 577 -19.07 12.04 11.59
C LEU A 577 -19.34 13.54 11.76
N SER A 578 -20.32 13.88 12.62
CA SER A 578 -20.67 15.27 12.84
C SER A 578 -19.52 16.09 13.42
N ASP A 579 -18.78 15.55 14.37
CA ASP A 579 -17.67 16.24 15.01
C ASP A 579 -16.43 16.26 14.11
N VAL A 580 -16.20 15.19 13.37
CA VAL A 580 -15.15 15.15 12.35
C VAL A 580 -15.37 16.21 11.26
N MET A 581 -16.60 16.37 10.79
CA MET A 581 -16.93 17.42 9.82
C MET A 581 -16.72 18.84 10.37
N LYS A 582 -16.99 19.07 11.66
CA LYS A 582 -16.68 20.36 12.32
C LYS A 582 -15.17 20.62 12.32
N LEU A 583 -14.39 19.61 12.66
CA LEU A 583 -12.93 19.72 12.66
C LEU A 583 -12.39 19.95 11.24
N VAL A 584 -12.88 19.23 10.24
CA VAL A 584 -12.51 19.47 8.83
C VAL A 584 -12.86 20.88 8.36
N ALA A 585 -14.03 21.38 8.76
CA ALA A 585 -14.41 22.76 8.47
C ALA A 585 -13.47 23.77 9.14
N GLU A 586 -13.05 23.52 10.37
CA GLU A 586 -12.06 24.33 11.07
C GLU A 586 -10.70 24.30 10.35
N LEU A 587 -10.21 23.12 10.01
CA LEU A 587 -8.95 22.96 9.25
C LEU A 587 -8.93 23.73 7.95
N LEU A 588 -10.06 23.75 7.23
CA LEU A 588 -10.17 24.44 5.94
C LEU A 588 -10.39 25.95 6.07
N ARG A 589 -11.09 26.41 7.12
CA ARG A 589 -11.55 27.81 7.25
C ARG A 589 -10.75 28.65 8.23
N ASP A 590 -10.24 28.03 9.29
CA ASP A 590 -9.69 28.71 10.45
C ASP A 590 -8.19 28.44 10.65
N SER A 591 -7.52 27.93 9.60
CA SER A 591 -6.06 27.74 9.58
C SER A 591 -5.32 29.07 9.79
N VAL A 592 -4.39 29.12 10.75
CA VAL A 592 -3.67 30.35 11.11
C VAL A 592 -2.23 30.39 10.63
N PHE A 593 -1.71 29.29 10.12
CA PHE A 593 -0.35 29.14 9.60
C PHE A 593 0.70 29.64 10.61
N PRO A 594 0.96 28.89 11.70
CA PRO A 594 2.01 29.26 12.66
C PRO A 594 3.37 29.37 11.97
N ALA A 595 4.15 30.39 12.32
CA ALA A 595 5.44 30.64 11.66
C ALA A 595 6.44 29.49 11.85
N SER A 596 6.47 28.88 13.04
CA SER A 596 7.30 27.70 13.32
C SER A 596 6.93 26.51 12.43
N GLU A 597 5.64 26.22 12.29
CA GLU A 597 5.15 25.12 11.43
C GLU A 597 5.42 25.38 9.93
N PHE A 598 5.36 26.65 9.53
CA PHE A 598 5.71 27.01 8.16
C PHE A 598 7.18 26.74 7.83
N GLU A 599 8.08 27.13 8.76
CA GLU A 599 9.50 26.86 8.57
C GLU A 599 9.83 25.37 8.62
N LEU A 600 9.20 24.61 9.51
CA LEU A 600 9.33 23.14 9.56
C LEU A 600 8.88 22.50 8.24
N LEU A 601 7.69 22.86 7.77
CA LEU A 601 7.18 22.36 6.47
C LEU A 601 8.12 22.70 5.32
N LYS A 602 8.68 23.91 5.32
CA LYS A 602 9.63 24.36 4.30
C LYS A 602 10.90 23.51 4.33
N GLN A 603 11.45 23.21 5.51
CA GLN A 603 12.62 22.36 5.67
C GLN A 603 12.34 20.91 5.25
N GLU A 604 11.22 20.33 5.67
CA GLU A 604 10.78 18.98 5.26
C GLU A 604 10.71 18.86 3.74
N ARG A 605 10.10 19.85 3.08
CA ARG A 605 9.95 19.85 1.62
C ARG A 605 11.27 20.04 0.91
N LEU A 606 12.15 20.90 1.42
CA LEU A 606 13.49 21.07 0.85
C LEU A 606 14.27 19.75 0.90
N ALA A 607 14.28 19.08 2.05
CA ALA A 607 14.92 17.78 2.18
C ALA A 607 14.34 16.75 1.20
N ALA A 608 13.03 16.67 1.10
CA ALA A 608 12.36 15.74 0.18
C ALA A 608 12.65 16.03 -1.30
N ILE A 609 12.82 17.30 -1.68
CA ILE A 609 13.18 17.67 -3.05
C ILE A 609 14.68 17.39 -3.30
N GLU A 610 15.53 17.66 -2.32
CA GLU A 610 16.96 17.38 -2.40
C GLU A 610 17.25 15.89 -2.58
N GLN A 611 16.51 15.00 -1.90
CA GLN A 611 16.61 13.55 -2.11
C GLN A 611 16.35 13.11 -3.56
N GLN A 612 15.58 13.89 -4.31
CA GLN A 612 15.24 13.55 -5.69
C GLN A 612 16.38 13.82 -6.68
N ARG A 613 17.47 14.50 -6.27
CA ARG A 613 18.56 14.89 -7.17
C ARG A 613 19.31 13.71 -7.75
N SER A 614 19.45 12.64 -7.00
CA SER A 614 20.17 11.44 -7.43
C SER A 614 19.22 10.26 -7.70
N GLU A 615 17.89 10.45 -7.52
CA GLU A 615 16.93 9.38 -7.75
C GLU A 615 16.56 9.23 -9.24
N PRO A 616 16.96 8.12 -9.90
CA PRO A 616 16.74 7.94 -11.33
C PRO A 616 15.29 8.15 -11.75
N GLN A 617 14.35 7.60 -10.98
CA GLN A 617 12.93 7.67 -11.28
C GLN A 617 12.38 9.09 -11.23
N SER A 618 12.75 9.86 -10.21
CA SER A 618 12.31 11.25 -10.03
C SER A 618 12.87 12.15 -11.15
N LEU A 619 14.15 11.99 -11.47
CA LEU A 619 14.80 12.75 -12.53
C LEU A 619 14.19 12.45 -13.90
N ALA A 620 14.03 11.18 -14.24
CA ALA A 620 13.51 10.79 -15.54
C ALA A 620 12.04 11.18 -15.70
N MET A 621 11.20 10.97 -14.67
CA MET A 621 9.78 11.32 -14.70
C MET A 621 9.59 12.85 -14.81
N THR A 622 10.29 13.64 -13.98
CA THR A 622 10.20 15.10 -14.02
C THR A 622 10.67 15.63 -15.38
N THR A 623 11.75 15.08 -15.93
CA THR A 623 12.24 15.44 -17.25
C THR A 623 11.23 15.12 -18.34
N LEU A 624 10.64 13.91 -18.33
CA LEU A 624 9.60 13.54 -19.28
C LEU A 624 8.37 14.46 -19.17
N GLN A 625 7.88 14.69 -17.96
CA GLN A 625 6.72 15.55 -17.72
C GLN A 625 6.98 16.99 -18.22
N LYS A 626 8.18 17.52 -18.00
CA LYS A 626 8.59 18.84 -18.48
C LYS A 626 8.63 18.88 -20.02
N GLN A 627 9.08 17.82 -20.69
CA GLN A 627 9.08 17.71 -22.14
C GLN A 627 7.68 17.57 -22.75
N LEU A 628 6.77 16.90 -22.05
CA LEU A 628 5.36 16.78 -22.49
C LEU A 628 4.53 18.00 -22.13
N ASN A 629 5.08 18.96 -21.38
CA ASN A 629 4.38 20.12 -20.86
C ASN A 629 4.79 21.39 -21.62
N PRO A 630 3.84 22.02 -22.34
CA PRO A 630 4.16 23.19 -23.18
C PRO A 630 4.18 24.52 -22.43
N TYR A 631 3.87 24.52 -21.13
CA TYR A 631 3.67 25.75 -20.38
C TYR A 631 4.98 26.34 -19.91
N VAL A 632 5.03 27.67 -19.84
CA VAL A 632 6.22 28.43 -19.42
C VAL A 632 6.21 28.68 -17.91
N GLN A 633 7.37 28.99 -17.36
CA GLN A 633 7.50 29.34 -15.95
C GLN A 633 6.53 30.45 -15.55
N GLY A 634 5.90 30.30 -14.40
CA GLY A 634 4.85 31.18 -13.90
C GLY A 634 3.44 30.73 -14.24
N ASP A 635 3.24 29.89 -15.25
CA ASP A 635 1.95 29.23 -15.47
C ASP A 635 1.69 28.18 -14.35
N VAL A 636 0.47 28.07 -13.90
CA VAL A 636 0.09 27.12 -12.84
C VAL A 636 0.28 25.65 -13.25
N ARG A 637 0.31 25.37 -14.55
CA ARG A 637 0.52 24.05 -15.16
C ARG A 637 2.00 23.75 -15.43
N TYR A 638 2.90 24.69 -15.23
CA TYR A 638 4.35 24.52 -15.49
C TYR A 638 4.93 23.43 -14.57
N ILE A 639 5.79 22.61 -15.15
CA ILE A 639 6.55 21.60 -14.42
C ILE A 639 7.95 22.15 -14.12
N SER A 640 8.20 22.43 -12.84
CA SER A 640 9.51 22.94 -12.38
C SER A 640 10.55 21.82 -12.35
N SER A 641 11.79 22.16 -12.67
CA SER A 641 12.93 21.30 -12.35
C SER A 641 13.16 21.25 -10.82
N ILE A 642 14.01 20.34 -10.38
CA ILE A 642 14.41 20.23 -8.96
C ILE A 642 15.02 21.55 -8.48
N ASP A 643 15.94 22.15 -9.24
CA ASP A 643 16.58 23.41 -8.89
C ASP A 643 15.59 24.58 -8.86
N GLU A 644 14.67 24.65 -9.83
CA GLU A 644 13.59 25.64 -9.85
C GLU A 644 12.69 25.47 -8.61
N SER A 645 12.34 24.22 -8.26
CA SER A 645 11.51 23.92 -7.11
C SER A 645 12.16 24.32 -5.79
N ILE A 646 13.47 24.04 -5.62
CA ILE A 646 14.26 24.46 -4.45
C ILE A 646 14.32 25.99 -4.39
N LYS A 647 14.61 26.65 -5.51
CA LYS A 647 14.66 28.10 -5.59
C LYS A 647 13.33 28.73 -5.21
N ASP A 648 12.23 28.25 -5.77
CA ASP A 648 10.88 28.78 -5.52
C ASP A 648 10.45 28.53 -4.08
N LEU A 649 10.79 27.35 -3.52
CA LEU A 649 10.50 27.03 -2.13
C LEU A 649 11.34 27.85 -1.14
N ASN A 650 12.61 28.15 -1.46
CA ASN A 650 13.44 29.05 -0.65
C ASN A 650 12.91 30.49 -0.67
N ALA A 651 12.37 30.95 -1.80
CA ALA A 651 11.88 32.30 -1.99
C ALA A 651 10.49 32.55 -1.38
N VAL A 652 9.67 31.49 -1.24
CA VAL A 652 8.30 31.64 -0.74
C VAL A 652 8.29 32.05 0.74
N THR A 653 7.40 33.00 1.07
CA THR A 653 7.23 33.51 2.44
C THR A 653 5.92 33.06 3.05
N LEU A 654 5.86 33.06 4.38
CA LEU A 654 4.65 32.82 5.16
C LEU A 654 3.49 33.75 4.74
N GLU A 655 3.81 35.04 4.54
CA GLU A 655 2.78 36.01 4.16
C GLU A 655 2.22 35.74 2.76
N GLN A 656 3.02 35.24 1.83
CA GLN A 656 2.53 34.81 0.52
C GLN A 656 1.59 33.59 0.63
N ALA A 657 1.93 32.61 1.46
CA ALA A 657 1.07 31.45 1.71
C ALA A 657 -0.25 31.87 2.41
N LYS A 658 -0.21 32.74 3.41
CA LYS A 658 -1.40 33.33 4.05
C LYS A 658 -2.25 34.14 3.08
N ALA A 659 -1.61 34.95 2.23
CA ALA A 659 -2.33 35.76 1.24
C ALA A 659 -3.01 34.85 0.20
N PHE A 660 -2.36 33.78 -0.24
CA PHE A 660 -2.96 32.77 -1.11
C PHE A 660 -4.18 32.13 -0.45
N TYR A 661 -4.05 31.65 0.75
CA TYR A 661 -5.14 31.04 1.50
C TYR A 661 -6.33 32.00 1.64
N LYS A 662 -6.09 33.23 2.09
CA LYS A 662 -7.14 34.25 2.25
C LYS A 662 -7.85 34.62 0.95
N GLN A 663 -7.14 34.61 -0.18
CA GLN A 663 -7.69 35.02 -1.47
C GLN A 663 -8.51 33.90 -2.11
N PHE A 664 -8.09 32.66 -2.01
CA PHE A 664 -8.60 31.58 -2.84
C PHE A 664 -9.50 30.58 -2.11
N TYR A 665 -9.29 30.36 -0.79
CA TYR A 665 -10.03 29.33 -0.08
C TYR A 665 -11.46 29.78 0.24
N GLY A 666 -12.40 28.88 -0.05
CA GLY A 666 -13.82 29.08 0.20
C GLY A 666 -14.65 27.97 -0.41
N ALA A 667 -15.89 27.88 0.00
CA ALA A 667 -16.83 26.84 -0.43
C ALA A 667 -17.80 27.31 -1.53
N SER A 668 -17.40 28.34 -2.31
CA SER A 668 -18.23 28.84 -3.41
C SER A 668 -18.36 27.88 -4.58
N THR A 669 -17.33 27.06 -4.80
CA THR A 669 -17.24 26.05 -5.86
C THR A 669 -16.51 24.83 -5.31
N GLY A 670 -17.12 23.68 -5.45
CA GLY A 670 -16.54 22.40 -5.01
C GLY A 670 -17.59 21.31 -4.89
N GLU A 671 -17.15 20.15 -4.50
CA GLU A 671 -17.94 18.93 -4.44
C GLU A 671 -17.71 18.23 -3.13
N LEU A 672 -18.75 17.72 -2.51
CA LEU A 672 -18.70 16.81 -1.36
C LEU A 672 -19.44 15.53 -1.70
N SER A 673 -18.75 14.42 -1.59
CA SER A 673 -19.39 13.09 -1.59
C SER A 673 -19.29 12.45 -0.22
N VAL A 674 -20.36 11.78 0.22
CA VAL A 674 -20.41 11.04 1.48
C VAL A 674 -21.03 9.68 1.21
N ILE A 675 -20.37 8.62 1.66
CA ILE A 675 -20.81 7.23 1.49
C ILE A 675 -20.73 6.52 2.84
N GLY A 676 -21.71 5.72 3.17
CA GLY A 676 -21.75 4.92 4.38
C GLY A 676 -22.99 5.09 5.22
N ASP A 677 -22.91 4.79 6.51
CA ASP A 677 -24.06 4.85 7.43
C ASP A 677 -24.23 6.28 8.00
N PHE A 678 -25.09 7.06 7.39
CA PHE A 678 -25.38 8.41 7.84
C PHE A 678 -26.80 8.85 7.43
N ASP A 679 -27.25 9.98 7.99
CA ASP A 679 -28.50 10.66 7.61
C ASP A 679 -28.20 11.77 6.59
N SER A 680 -28.71 11.65 5.38
CA SER A 680 -28.46 12.61 4.30
C SER A 680 -29.00 14.01 4.58
N ALA A 681 -30.14 14.11 5.27
CA ALA A 681 -30.74 15.40 5.61
C ALA A 681 -29.92 16.11 6.71
N ALA A 682 -29.47 15.38 7.70
CA ALA A 682 -28.60 15.88 8.76
C ALA A 682 -27.26 16.38 8.18
N ILE A 683 -26.63 15.63 7.27
CA ILE A 683 -25.37 16.03 6.60
C ILE A 683 -25.58 17.29 5.77
N LYS A 684 -26.64 17.36 4.95
CA LYS A 684 -26.91 18.58 4.19
C LYS A 684 -27.05 19.79 5.09
N LYS A 685 -27.83 19.68 6.17
CA LYS A 685 -28.01 20.75 7.15
C LYS A 685 -26.67 21.16 7.78
N GLN A 686 -25.85 20.19 8.15
CA GLN A 686 -24.53 20.44 8.74
C GLN A 686 -23.59 21.14 7.74
N VAL A 687 -23.56 20.71 6.49
CA VAL A 687 -22.76 21.35 5.43
C VAL A 687 -23.20 22.80 5.24
N ASP A 688 -24.49 23.08 5.21
CA ASP A 688 -25.02 24.44 5.14
C ASP A 688 -24.60 25.31 6.34
N GLN A 689 -24.56 24.72 7.55
CA GLN A 689 -24.09 25.40 8.75
C GLN A 689 -22.57 25.67 8.71
N LEU A 690 -21.77 24.69 8.31
CA LEU A 690 -20.32 24.76 8.34
C LEU A 690 -19.74 25.61 7.20
N PHE A 691 -20.30 25.50 6.01
CA PHE A 691 -19.75 26.07 4.77
C PHE A 691 -20.67 27.08 4.10
N GLY A 692 -21.92 27.20 4.51
CA GLY A 692 -22.96 27.96 3.83
C GLY A 692 -22.66 29.45 3.65
N THR A 693 -21.88 30.06 4.53
CA THR A 693 -21.47 31.48 4.45
C THR A 693 -20.02 31.67 3.99
N TRP A 694 -19.27 30.60 3.85
CA TRP A 694 -17.85 30.67 3.50
C TRP A 694 -17.67 30.79 1.99
N ARG A 695 -17.30 31.97 1.52
CA ARG A 695 -17.11 32.29 0.12
C ARG A 695 -15.63 32.54 -0.18
N ALA A 696 -15.15 32.04 -1.31
CA ALA A 696 -13.86 32.46 -1.85
C ALA A 696 -13.94 33.90 -2.37
N PRO A 697 -13.01 34.77 -1.98
CA PRO A 697 -12.96 36.12 -2.55
C PRO A 697 -12.70 36.11 -4.06
N GLU A 698 -11.83 35.23 -4.51
CA GLU A 698 -11.51 35.05 -5.93
C GLU A 698 -12.48 34.07 -6.59
N LYS A 699 -13.01 34.46 -7.78
CA LYS A 699 -13.94 33.64 -8.53
C LYS A 699 -13.20 32.47 -9.20
N PHE A 700 -13.73 31.27 -9.06
CA PHE A 700 -13.22 30.11 -9.79
C PHE A 700 -13.49 30.22 -11.29
N VAL A 701 -12.44 30.08 -12.08
CA VAL A 701 -12.49 29.84 -13.53
C VAL A 701 -11.57 28.68 -13.84
N ARG A 702 -12.12 27.61 -14.42
CA ARG A 702 -11.34 26.43 -14.74
C ARG A 702 -10.13 26.77 -15.63
N VAL A 703 -8.97 26.28 -15.26
CA VAL A 703 -7.75 26.35 -16.06
C VAL A 703 -7.78 25.19 -17.07
N PRO A 704 -7.90 25.43 -18.37
CA PRO A 704 -7.94 24.35 -19.36
C PRO A 704 -6.54 23.79 -19.63
N SER A 705 -6.47 22.52 -20.03
CA SER A 705 -5.29 21.93 -20.63
C SER A 705 -5.39 21.97 -22.15
N ILE A 706 -4.28 22.22 -22.83
CA ILE A 706 -4.23 22.36 -24.29
C ILE A 706 -3.28 21.30 -24.84
N TYR A 707 -3.73 20.62 -25.91
CA TYR A 707 -2.87 19.69 -26.63
C TYR A 707 -1.81 20.45 -27.43
N HIS A 708 -0.57 20.02 -27.30
CA HIS A 708 0.56 20.50 -28.08
C HIS A 708 1.34 19.32 -28.64
N SER A 709 1.70 19.42 -29.92
CA SER A 709 2.69 18.50 -30.50
C SER A 709 4.08 19.04 -30.13
N MET A 710 4.88 18.20 -29.53
CA MET A 710 6.23 18.52 -29.10
C MET A 710 7.27 17.75 -29.94
N THR A 711 8.46 18.31 -30.10
CA THR A 711 9.57 17.60 -30.74
C THR A 711 10.07 16.48 -29.84
N PRO A 712 10.02 15.22 -30.29
CA PRO A 712 10.49 14.09 -29.47
C PRO A 712 11.96 14.22 -29.06
N ILE A 713 12.24 13.76 -27.85
CA ILE A 713 13.61 13.64 -27.33
C ILE A 713 13.94 12.18 -27.03
N ASN A 714 15.22 11.85 -27.03
CA ASN A 714 15.76 10.63 -26.45
C ASN A 714 16.95 11.03 -25.57
N GLN A 715 16.70 11.18 -24.27
CA GLN A 715 17.64 11.72 -23.30
C GLN A 715 18.09 10.65 -22.31
N THR A 716 19.38 10.63 -22.02
CA THR A 716 19.98 9.82 -20.97
C THR A 716 20.46 10.75 -19.86
N ILE A 717 20.18 10.38 -18.61
CA ILE A 717 20.62 11.08 -17.40
C ILE A 717 21.50 10.12 -16.63
N GLU A 718 22.75 10.50 -16.38
CA GLU A 718 23.65 9.71 -15.54
C GLU A 718 23.31 9.92 -14.06
N THR A 719 23.14 8.80 -13.35
CA THR A 719 22.94 8.77 -11.90
C THR A 719 23.96 7.80 -11.30
N PRO A 720 25.16 8.29 -10.98
CA PRO A 720 26.26 7.43 -10.51
C PRO A 720 25.87 6.62 -9.26
N ASP A 721 26.43 5.40 -9.18
CA ASP A 721 26.30 4.47 -8.06
C ASP A 721 24.87 3.97 -7.79
N LYS A 722 23.94 4.14 -8.75
CA LYS A 722 22.60 3.56 -8.70
C LYS A 722 22.58 2.22 -9.42
N ALA A 723 22.18 1.16 -8.69
CA ALA A 723 22.15 -0.20 -9.22
C ALA A 723 21.07 -0.42 -10.29
N ASN A 724 19.94 0.30 -10.19
CA ASN A 724 18.88 0.27 -11.18
C ASN A 724 18.79 1.56 -12.00
N ALA A 725 18.45 1.37 -13.26
CA ALA A 725 18.04 2.42 -14.17
C ALA A 725 16.52 2.42 -14.33
N VAL A 726 16.00 3.53 -14.81
CA VAL A 726 14.61 3.67 -15.21
C VAL A 726 14.50 4.11 -16.66
N TYR A 727 13.45 3.63 -17.30
CA TYR A 727 13.04 4.00 -18.66
C TYR A 727 11.64 4.58 -18.61
N PHE A 728 11.47 5.77 -19.15
CA PHE A 728 10.16 6.36 -19.40
C PHE A 728 10.06 6.77 -20.86
N ALA A 729 8.97 6.34 -21.50
CA ALA A 729 8.63 6.80 -22.84
C ALA A 729 7.20 7.32 -22.84
N GLY A 730 6.98 8.54 -23.32
CA GLY A 730 5.65 9.11 -23.30
C GLY A 730 5.35 10.03 -24.47
N MET A 731 4.08 10.24 -24.74
CA MET A 731 3.61 11.15 -25.77
C MET A 731 2.26 11.77 -25.38
N PRO A 732 1.98 13.00 -25.80
CA PRO A 732 0.66 13.60 -25.66
C PRO A 732 -0.30 12.96 -26.69
N ILE A 733 -1.57 12.82 -26.31
CA ILE A 733 -2.63 12.28 -27.17
C ILE A 733 -3.76 13.30 -27.27
N GLN A 734 -4.25 13.55 -28.49
CA GLN A 734 -5.38 14.45 -28.72
C GLN A 734 -6.70 13.69 -28.62
N LEU A 735 -7.06 13.27 -27.40
CA LEU A 735 -8.25 12.49 -27.11
C LEU A 735 -8.88 12.94 -25.80
N ARG A 736 -10.19 12.85 -25.72
CA ARG A 736 -11.01 13.07 -24.53
C ARG A 736 -11.71 11.78 -24.14
N ASP A 737 -12.12 11.66 -22.85
CA ASP A 737 -12.73 10.45 -22.34
C ASP A 737 -14.16 10.16 -22.85
N ASP A 738 -14.77 11.10 -23.58
CA ASP A 738 -16.05 10.92 -24.27
C ASP A 738 -15.93 10.80 -25.80
N ASP A 739 -14.71 10.85 -26.34
CA ASP A 739 -14.46 10.58 -27.77
C ASP A 739 -14.73 9.08 -28.08
N ALA A 740 -15.17 8.81 -29.31
CA ALA A 740 -15.59 7.48 -29.75
C ALA A 740 -14.49 6.40 -29.61
N ASP A 741 -13.22 6.78 -29.73
CA ASP A 741 -12.07 5.87 -29.64
C ASP A 741 -11.56 5.68 -28.20
N TYR A 742 -12.07 6.43 -27.21
CA TYR A 742 -11.63 6.32 -25.84
C TYR A 742 -11.78 4.90 -25.24
N PRO A 743 -12.93 4.22 -25.40
CA PRO A 743 -13.07 2.85 -24.89
C PRO A 743 -12.04 1.89 -25.48
N ALA A 744 -11.73 2.04 -26.78
CA ALA A 744 -10.74 1.21 -27.47
C ALA A 744 -9.32 1.47 -26.93
N MET A 745 -8.95 2.73 -26.70
CA MET A 745 -7.66 3.08 -26.13
C MET A 745 -7.50 2.62 -24.68
N VAL A 746 -8.57 2.67 -23.87
CA VAL A 746 -8.57 2.14 -22.50
C VAL A 746 -8.28 0.66 -22.48
N LEU A 747 -9.01 -0.12 -23.31
CA LEU A 747 -8.83 -1.57 -23.35
C LEU A 747 -7.49 -1.96 -23.99
N ALA A 748 -7.04 -1.21 -25.01
CA ALA A 748 -5.73 -1.41 -25.62
C ALA A 748 -4.59 -1.19 -24.61
N ASN A 749 -4.65 -0.11 -23.81
CA ASN A 749 -3.67 0.12 -22.74
C ASN A 749 -3.70 -0.99 -21.68
N TYR A 750 -4.89 -1.47 -21.33
CA TYR A 750 -5.04 -2.58 -20.37
C TYR A 750 -4.31 -3.83 -20.85
N MET A 751 -4.44 -4.20 -22.11
CA MET A 751 -3.73 -5.33 -22.71
C MET A 751 -2.24 -5.07 -22.91
N LEU A 752 -1.86 -3.84 -23.19
CA LEU A 752 -0.47 -3.49 -23.51
C LEU A 752 0.44 -3.48 -22.30
N GLY A 753 0.03 -2.79 -21.23
CA GLY A 753 0.84 -2.62 -20.02
C GLY A 753 0.08 -2.23 -18.75
N GLY A 754 -1.25 -2.01 -18.84
CA GLY A 754 -2.09 -1.62 -17.71
C GLY A 754 -2.71 -2.79 -16.94
N GLY A 755 -2.66 -4.01 -17.50
CA GLY A 755 -3.34 -5.20 -16.96
C GLY A 755 -2.39 -6.16 -16.24
N PHE A 756 -1.80 -5.70 -15.13
CA PHE A 756 -0.95 -6.51 -14.25
C PHE A 756 0.07 -7.40 -15.03
N LEU A 757 0.41 -8.59 -14.52
CA LEU A 757 1.43 -9.48 -15.07
C LEU A 757 1.05 -10.13 -16.42
N ASN A 758 -0.21 -10.06 -16.82
CA ASN A 758 -0.67 -10.62 -18.11
C ASN A 758 -0.67 -9.59 -19.26
N SER A 759 -0.26 -8.37 -19.03
CA SER A 759 -0.09 -7.41 -20.11
C SER A 759 1.11 -7.76 -20.99
N ARG A 760 1.06 -7.40 -22.28
CA ARG A 760 2.12 -7.77 -23.24
C ARG A 760 3.50 -7.30 -22.82
N LEU A 761 3.62 -6.08 -22.30
CA LEU A 761 4.89 -5.56 -21.80
C LEU A 761 5.39 -6.38 -20.61
N ALA A 762 4.51 -6.74 -19.67
CA ALA A 762 4.90 -7.57 -18.54
C ALA A 762 5.29 -8.99 -18.97
N VAL A 763 4.53 -9.60 -19.87
CA VAL A 763 4.86 -10.92 -20.40
C VAL A 763 6.21 -10.90 -21.11
N ARG A 764 6.44 -9.95 -22.03
CA ARG A 764 7.68 -9.91 -22.82
C ARG A 764 8.88 -9.51 -21.95
N VAL A 765 8.78 -8.38 -21.26
CA VAL A 765 9.94 -7.74 -20.60
C VAL A 765 10.26 -8.35 -19.27
N ARG A 766 9.23 -8.74 -18.50
CA ARG A 766 9.41 -9.31 -17.16
C ARG A 766 9.45 -10.84 -17.18
N GLN A 767 8.43 -11.50 -17.78
CA GLN A 767 8.29 -12.94 -17.66
C GLN A 767 9.16 -13.72 -18.63
N GLN A 768 9.30 -13.27 -19.89
CA GLN A 768 10.07 -14.00 -20.92
C GLN A 768 11.55 -13.64 -20.90
N GLU A 769 11.89 -12.36 -20.72
CA GLU A 769 13.27 -11.89 -20.84
C GLU A 769 13.91 -11.49 -19.50
N GLY A 770 13.14 -11.38 -18.41
CA GLY A 770 13.64 -11.05 -17.09
C GLY A 770 14.38 -9.70 -17.00
N LEU A 771 14.06 -8.75 -17.88
CA LEU A 771 14.78 -7.49 -18.00
C LEU A 771 14.37 -6.45 -16.96
N SER A 772 13.17 -6.58 -16.40
CA SER A 772 12.58 -5.57 -15.53
C SER A 772 11.72 -6.20 -14.44
N TYR A 773 11.85 -5.73 -13.22
CA TYR A 773 10.93 -6.04 -12.13
C TYR A 773 9.56 -5.36 -12.33
N GLY A 774 9.58 -4.07 -12.75
CA GLY A 774 8.37 -3.28 -12.94
C GLY A 774 8.32 -2.65 -14.33
N VAL A 775 7.42 -3.14 -15.17
CA VAL A 775 7.16 -2.60 -16.51
C VAL A 775 5.66 -2.45 -16.72
N GLY A 776 5.25 -1.38 -17.38
CA GLY A 776 3.85 -1.15 -17.67
C GLY A 776 3.59 0.03 -18.57
N SER A 777 2.31 0.29 -18.82
CA SER A 777 1.86 1.48 -19.53
C SER A 777 0.67 2.14 -18.84
N GLN A 778 0.58 3.44 -19.00
CA GLN A 778 -0.53 4.26 -18.52
C GLN A 778 -1.11 5.07 -19.67
N PHE A 779 -2.42 5.12 -19.71
CA PHE A 779 -3.17 5.96 -20.62
C PHE A 779 -4.16 6.80 -19.84
N ASN A 780 -4.09 8.11 -20.03
CA ASN A 780 -5.01 9.07 -19.44
C ASN A 780 -5.60 9.96 -20.53
N ALA A 781 -6.87 10.29 -20.41
CA ALA A 781 -7.54 11.29 -21.23
C ALA A 781 -8.37 12.22 -20.35
N SER A 782 -8.31 13.52 -20.61
CA SER A 782 -9.09 14.48 -19.86
C SER A 782 -10.58 14.35 -20.15
N ALA A 783 -11.39 14.58 -19.12
CA ALA A 783 -12.85 14.61 -19.27
C ALA A 783 -13.36 15.90 -19.92
N LEU A 784 -12.59 16.97 -19.92
CA LEU A 784 -13.04 18.31 -20.33
C LEU A 784 -12.26 18.89 -21.51
N ASP A 785 -11.01 18.51 -21.66
CA ASP A 785 -10.12 19.03 -22.69
C ASP A 785 -9.68 17.90 -23.63
N LYS A 786 -9.50 18.18 -24.91
CA LYS A 786 -9.06 17.18 -25.89
C LYS A 786 -7.55 16.94 -25.77
N VAL A 787 -7.13 16.43 -24.61
CA VAL A 787 -5.74 16.14 -24.26
C VAL A 787 -5.66 14.92 -23.36
N GLY A 788 -4.72 14.08 -23.64
CA GLY A 788 -4.37 12.89 -22.87
C GLY A 788 -2.88 12.62 -22.95
N THR A 789 -2.46 11.57 -22.29
CA THR A 789 -1.07 11.08 -22.31
C THR A 789 -1.05 9.56 -22.39
N PHE A 790 -0.06 9.05 -23.10
CA PHE A 790 0.33 7.65 -23.03
C PHE A 790 1.79 7.59 -22.55
N ILE A 791 2.05 6.77 -21.54
CA ILE A 791 3.37 6.61 -20.94
C ILE A 791 3.65 5.13 -20.79
N VAL A 792 4.87 4.72 -21.15
CA VAL A 792 5.45 3.40 -20.86
C VAL A 792 6.59 3.62 -19.88
N TYR A 793 6.73 2.72 -18.90
CA TYR A 793 7.81 2.78 -17.93
C TYR A 793 8.39 1.39 -17.67
N ALA A 794 9.67 1.36 -17.29
CA ALA A 794 10.34 0.15 -16.81
C ALA A 794 11.46 0.51 -15.82
N ILE A 795 11.65 -0.36 -14.82
CA ILE A 795 12.78 -0.34 -13.90
C ILE A 795 13.68 -1.53 -14.26
N TYR A 796 14.96 -1.30 -14.51
CA TYR A 796 15.82 -2.33 -15.08
C TYR A 796 17.29 -2.12 -14.70
N ALA A 797 18.10 -3.18 -14.83
CA ALA A 797 19.55 -3.08 -14.64
C ALA A 797 20.21 -2.33 -15.83
N PRO A 798 21.09 -1.30 -15.61
CA PRO A 798 21.60 -0.41 -16.65
C PRO A 798 22.20 -1.11 -17.88
N GLN A 799 22.85 -2.28 -17.69
CA GLN A 799 23.42 -3.10 -18.76
C GLN A 799 22.39 -3.68 -19.73
N ASN A 800 21.13 -3.76 -19.33
CA ASN A 800 20.04 -4.31 -20.13
C ASN A 800 19.34 -3.28 -21.02
N LEU A 801 19.77 -2.02 -21.02
CA LEU A 801 19.13 -0.92 -21.74
C LEU A 801 18.79 -1.26 -23.20
N ALA A 802 19.75 -1.74 -23.95
CA ALA A 802 19.55 -2.01 -25.40
C ALA A 802 18.49 -3.12 -25.64
N LYS A 803 18.49 -4.17 -24.80
CA LYS A 803 17.50 -5.24 -24.87
C LYS A 803 16.12 -4.75 -24.48
N LEU A 804 16.04 -3.96 -23.41
CA LEU A 804 14.78 -3.38 -22.93
C LEU A 804 14.15 -2.46 -23.98
N GLU A 805 14.91 -1.53 -24.53
CA GLU A 805 14.42 -0.60 -25.57
C GLU A 805 13.90 -1.37 -26.80
N LEU A 806 14.61 -2.41 -27.20
CA LEU A 806 14.20 -3.27 -28.31
C LEU A 806 12.89 -4.00 -27.98
N ALA A 807 12.81 -4.65 -26.83
CA ALA A 807 11.63 -5.40 -26.40
C ALA A 807 10.38 -4.50 -26.30
N ILE A 808 10.50 -3.33 -25.66
CA ILE A 808 9.40 -2.36 -25.57
C ILE A 808 8.97 -1.90 -26.97
N LYS A 809 9.94 -1.53 -27.82
CA LYS A 809 9.66 -1.06 -29.18
C LYS A 809 8.98 -2.12 -30.03
N GLU A 810 9.43 -3.36 -29.98
CA GLU A 810 8.86 -4.47 -30.70
C GLU A 810 7.42 -4.74 -30.25
N GLU A 811 7.15 -4.76 -28.94
CA GLU A 811 5.81 -4.99 -28.42
C GLU A 811 4.84 -3.86 -28.80
N LEU A 812 5.27 -2.60 -28.73
CA LEU A 812 4.48 -1.47 -29.17
C LEU A 812 4.20 -1.57 -30.70
N GLN A 813 5.21 -1.89 -31.50
CA GLN A 813 5.06 -2.08 -32.94
C GLN A 813 4.11 -3.23 -33.27
N ARG A 814 4.24 -4.37 -32.57
CA ARG A 814 3.37 -5.55 -32.73
C ARG A 814 1.93 -5.20 -32.39
N ALA A 815 1.70 -4.50 -31.28
CA ALA A 815 0.36 -4.07 -30.88
C ALA A 815 -0.30 -3.13 -31.92
N ILE A 816 0.48 -2.21 -32.50
CA ILE A 816 -0.03 -1.26 -33.52
C ILE A 816 -0.27 -1.97 -34.87
N LYS A 817 0.66 -2.85 -35.29
CA LYS A 817 0.62 -3.48 -36.59
C LYS A 817 -0.34 -4.67 -36.64
N ASP A 818 -0.22 -5.58 -35.66
CA ASP A 818 -0.89 -6.87 -35.68
C ASP A 818 -2.15 -6.87 -34.78
N GLY A 819 -2.30 -5.87 -33.91
CA GLY A 819 -3.41 -5.81 -32.95
C GLY A 819 -3.25 -6.82 -31.81
N PHE A 820 -4.38 -7.21 -31.24
CA PHE A 820 -4.47 -8.21 -30.16
C PHE A 820 -5.28 -9.42 -30.62
N THR A 821 -5.02 -10.58 -30.05
CA THR A 821 -5.78 -11.80 -30.38
C THR A 821 -7.19 -11.71 -29.78
N SER A 822 -8.08 -12.56 -30.27
CA SER A 822 -9.46 -12.63 -29.76
C SER A 822 -9.48 -13.04 -28.29
N GLU A 823 -8.59 -13.93 -27.89
CA GLU A 823 -8.43 -14.40 -26.51
C GLU A 823 -7.95 -13.26 -25.59
N GLU A 824 -6.91 -12.51 -25.99
CA GLU A 824 -6.45 -11.34 -25.24
C GLU A 824 -7.58 -10.31 -25.04
N ILE A 825 -8.33 -10.04 -26.12
CA ILE A 825 -9.43 -9.06 -26.06
C ILE A 825 -10.56 -9.55 -25.14
N GLN A 826 -10.94 -10.82 -25.18
CA GLN A 826 -12.01 -11.35 -24.34
C GLN A 826 -11.57 -11.36 -22.85
N ALA A 827 -10.36 -11.82 -22.56
CA ALA A 827 -9.81 -11.80 -21.22
C ALA A 827 -9.72 -10.35 -20.67
N ALA A 828 -9.23 -9.42 -21.49
CA ALA A 828 -9.13 -8.01 -21.10
C ALA A 828 -10.49 -7.37 -20.84
N LYS A 829 -11.50 -7.63 -21.67
CA LYS A 829 -12.88 -7.15 -21.45
C LYS A 829 -13.42 -7.65 -20.11
N SER A 830 -13.32 -8.97 -19.88
CA SER A 830 -13.79 -9.57 -18.64
C SER A 830 -13.08 -8.95 -17.43
N GLY A 831 -11.74 -8.95 -17.42
CA GLY A 831 -10.95 -8.44 -16.31
C GLY A 831 -11.16 -6.95 -16.07
N TRP A 832 -11.20 -6.14 -17.13
CA TRP A 832 -11.43 -4.70 -17.00
C TRP A 832 -12.83 -4.39 -16.45
N LEU A 833 -13.87 -5.06 -16.95
CA LEU A 833 -15.24 -4.88 -16.45
C LEU A 833 -15.38 -5.30 -14.99
N GLN A 834 -14.78 -6.41 -14.59
CA GLN A 834 -14.80 -6.85 -13.20
C GLN A 834 -14.02 -5.89 -12.29
N SER A 835 -12.85 -5.40 -12.72
CA SER A 835 -12.08 -4.42 -11.93
C SER A 835 -12.87 -3.13 -11.68
N ARG A 836 -13.74 -2.73 -12.62
CA ARG A 836 -14.66 -1.60 -12.44
C ARG A 836 -15.70 -1.85 -11.35
N GLN A 837 -16.23 -3.06 -11.26
CA GLN A 837 -17.16 -3.43 -10.17
C GLN A 837 -16.44 -3.42 -8.83
N VAL A 838 -15.23 -4.00 -8.77
CA VAL A 838 -14.41 -3.96 -7.54
C VAL A 838 -14.13 -2.53 -7.10
N SER A 839 -13.77 -1.64 -8.05
CA SER A 839 -13.53 -0.23 -7.75
C SER A 839 -14.78 0.48 -7.18
N ARG A 840 -15.96 0.21 -7.74
CA ARG A 840 -17.23 0.78 -7.21
C ARG A 840 -17.65 0.19 -5.86
N ALA A 841 -17.18 -1.00 -5.52
CA ALA A 841 -17.44 -1.61 -4.23
C ALA A 841 -16.58 -1.01 -3.10
N GLN A 842 -15.49 -0.29 -3.44
CA GLN A 842 -14.64 0.40 -2.48
C GLN A 842 -15.17 1.80 -2.20
N ASP A 843 -15.60 2.06 -0.96
CA ASP A 843 -16.28 3.31 -0.59
C ASP A 843 -15.40 4.56 -0.83
N ALA A 844 -14.10 4.46 -0.59
CA ALA A 844 -13.17 5.58 -0.80
C ALA A 844 -13.00 5.92 -2.30
N GLU A 845 -12.88 4.90 -3.17
CA GLU A 845 -12.80 5.09 -4.61
C GLU A 845 -14.13 5.65 -5.16
N LEU A 846 -15.24 5.11 -4.69
CA LEU A 846 -16.56 5.57 -5.08
C LEU A 846 -16.84 7.00 -4.60
N ALA A 847 -16.43 7.37 -3.38
CA ALA A 847 -16.54 8.73 -2.88
C ALA A 847 -15.76 9.73 -3.73
N SER A 848 -14.52 9.40 -4.07
CA SER A 848 -13.70 10.21 -4.96
C SER A 848 -14.34 10.34 -6.35
N LYS A 849 -14.85 9.23 -6.90
CA LYS A 849 -15.55 9.22 -8.19
C LYS A 849 -16.81 10.07 -8.18
N LEU A 850 -17.68 9.92 -7.18
CA LEU A 850 -18.91 10.72 -7.06
C LEU A 850 -18.59 12.20 -6.91
N SER A 851 -17.56 12.58 -6.13
CA SER A 851 -17.09 13.95 -6.01
C SER A 851 -16.69 14.50 -7.39
N ASN A 852 -15.83 13.79 -8.13
CA ASN A 852 -15.41 14.21 -9.47
C ASN A 852 -16.59 14.29 -10.47
N TYR A 853 -17.53 13.35 -10.38
CA TYR A 853 -18.71 13.36 -11.28
C TYR A 853 -19.65 14.53 -11.02
N GLN A 854 -19.75 15.01 -9.76
CA GLN A 854 -20.45 16.25 -9.47
C GLN A 854 -19.81 17.45 -10.20
N PHE A 855 -18.48 17.51 -10.28
CA PHE A 855 -17.76 18.54 -11.04
C PHE A 855 -18.05 18.43 -12.53
N LEU A 856 -17.99 17.22 -13.08
CA LEU A 856 -18.18 16.95 -14.49
C LEU A 856 -19.65 17.01 -14.94
N ASN A 857 -20.60 17.19 -14.00
CA ASN A 857 -22.03 17.04 -14.24
C ASN A 857 -22.39 15.68 -14.87
N ARG A 858 -21.76 14.63 -14.40
CA ARG A 858 -21.96 13.23 -14.80
C ARG A 858 -22.67 12.44 -13.69
N SER A 859 -23.30 11.35 -14.09
CA SER A 859 -23.73 10.27 -13.19
C SER A 859 -23.02 8.97 -13.57
N LEU A 860 -23.28 7.90 -12.84
CA LEU A 860 -22.73 6.59 -13.18
C LEU A 860 -23.32 5.97 -14.46
N ALA A 861 -24.35 6.57 -15.04
CA ALA A 861 -24.79 6.24 -16.39
C ALA A 861 -23.67 6.43 -17.44
N TRP A 862 -22.72 7.34 -17.18
CA TRP A 862 -21.51 7.47 -18.01
C TRP A 862 -20.61 6.22 -17.89
N ASP A 863 -20.42 5.68 -16.67
CA ASP A 863 -19.68 4.43 -16.46
C ASP A 863 -20.37 3.26 -17.16
N GLU A 864 -21.69 3.13 -17.00
CA GLU A 864 -22.47 2.09 -17.64
C GLU A 864 -22.33 2.14 -19.16
N LYS A 865 -22.45 3.34 -19.74
CA LYS A 865 -22.22 3.52 -21.18
C LYS A 865 -20.82 3.11 -21.60
N LEU A 866 -19.79 3.54 -20.86
CA LEU A 866 -18.40 3.17 -21.15
C LEU A 866 -18.20 1.66 -21.08
N GLU A 867 -18.75 1.00 -20.06
CA GLU A 867 -18.68 -0.45 -19.88
C GLU A 867 -19.37 -1.20 -21.03
N GLN A 868 -20.55 -0.73 -21.47
CA GLN A 868 -21.22 -1.28 -22.63
C GLN A 868 -20.40 -1.09 -23.92
N GLN A 869 -19.78 0.08 -24.09
CA GLN A 869 -18.92 0.36 -25.23
C GLN A 869 -17.69 -0.54 -25.24
N VAL A 870 -17.02 -0.73 -24.09
CA VAL A 870 -15.87 -1.64 -23.97
C VAL A 870 -16.28 -3.10 -24.25
N ALA A 871 -17.40 -3.54 -23.70
CA ALA A 871 -17.94 -4.88 -23.96
C ALA A 871 -18.23 -5.14 -25.45
N ALA A 872 -18.69 -4.10 -26.17
CA ALA A 872 -19.04 -4.20 -27.59
C ALA A 872 -17.85 -4.02 -28.55
N LEU A 873 -16.65 -3.64 -28.07
CA LEU A 873 -15.48 -3.40 -28.92
C LEU A 873 -15.14 -4.61 -29.80
N THR A 874 -14.81 -4.31 -31.04
CA THR A 874 -14.28 -5.30 -32.00
C THR A 874 -12.76 -5.19 -32.11
N PRO A 875 -12.04 -6.25 -32.50
CA PRO A 875 -10.60 -6.19 -32.75
C PRO A 875 -10.19 -5.06 -33.71
N THR A 876 -11.00 -4.83 -34.76
CA THR A 876 -10.76 -3.77 -35.72
C THR A 876 -10.82 -2.37 -35.11
N GLN A 877 -11.78 -2.11 -34.22
CA GLN A 877 -11.89 -0.81 -33.54
C GLN A 877 -10.67 -0.54 -32.65
N ILE A 878 -10.21 -1.56 -31.92
CA ILE A 878 -9.04 -1.46 -31.04
C ILE A 878 -7.77 -1.18 -31.86
N SER A 879 -7.54 -1.97 -32.94
CA SER A 879 -6.38 -1.77 -33.80
C SER A 879 -6.40 -0.42 -34.50
N SER A 880 -7.58 0.03 -35.00
CA SER A 880 -7.72 1.34 -35.64
C SER A 880 -7.44 2.50 -34.67
N ALA A 881 -7.86 2.37 -33.40
CA ALA A 881 -7.57 3.39 -32.38
C ALA A 881 -6.06 3.43 -32.07
N LEU A 882 -5.41 2.29 -31.87
CA LEU A 882 -3.96 2.24 -31.67
C LEU A 882 -3.19 2.88 -32.83
N GLN A 883 -3.52 2.53 -34.08
CA GLN A 883 -2.88 3.09 -35.28
C GLN A 883 -3.08 4.60 -35.40
N ARG A 884 -4.22 5.11 -34.95
CA ARG A 884 -4.53 6.54 -34.97
C ARG A 884 -3.78 7.33 -33.92
N TYR A 885 -3.64 6.81 -32.70
CA TYR A 885 -3.18 7.58 -31.55
C TYR A 885 -1.77 7.24 -31.09
N LEU A 886 -1.24 6.05 -31.38
CA LEU A 886 0.13 5.69 -30.99
C LEU A 886 1.09 5.79 -32.19
N ASN A 887 1.78 6.91 -32.24
CA ASN A 887 2.88 7.11 -33.21
C ASN A 887 4.22 7.02 -32.48
N LEU A 888 4.91 5.91 -32.63
CA LEU A 888 6.18 5.66 -31.93
C LEU A 888 7.29 6.65 -32.28
N ASN A 889 7.19 7.33 -33.43
CA ASN A 889 8.13 8.40 -33.80
C ASN A 889 7.92 9.69 -32.99
N GLN A 890 6.84 9.78 -32.21
CA GLN A 890 6.52 10.90 -31.36
C GLN A 890 6.73 10.61 -29.86
N LEU A 891 7.30 9.44 -29.54
CA LEU A 891 7.64 9.13 -28.17
C LEU A 891 8.84 9.96 -27.70
N HIS A 892 8.65 10.68 -26.59
CA HIS A 892 9.72 11.24 -25.79
C HIS A 892 10.26 10.16 -24.89
N ILE A 893 11.56 9.91 -24.96
CA ILE A 893 12.22 8.86 -24.18
C ILE A 893 13.21 9.51 -23.21
N VAL A 894 13.11 9.16 -21.95
CA VAL A 894 14.04 9.59 -20.90
C VAL A 894 14.46 8.36 -20.10
N LYS A 895 15.78 8.25 -19.95
CA LYS A 895 16.42 7.16 -19.19
C LYS A 895 17.31 7.76 -18.13
N ALA A 896 17.30 7.20 -16.93
CA ALA A 896 18.23 7.60 -15.87
C ALA A 896 18.82 6.35 -15.21
N GLY A 897 20.11 6.35 -14.97
CA GLY A 897 20.83 5.22 -14.40
C GLY A 897 22.36 5.43 -14.46
N ASP A 898 23.10 4.48 -13.88
CA ASP A 898 24.58 4.46 -13.96
C ASP A 898 25.02 3.68 -15.21
N PHE A 899 24.92 4.33 -16.37
CA PHE A 899 25.28 3.72 -17.65
C PHE A 899 26.79 3.69 -17.88
N ALA A 900 27.55 4.62 -17.29
CA ALA A 900 29.00 4.65 -17.39
C ALA A 900 29.65 3.41 -16.75
N LYS A 901 29.14 3.00 -15.58
CA LYS A 901 29.59 1.78 -14.89
C LYS A 901 29.18 0.50 -15.63
N ALA A 902 28.01 0.49 -16.24
CA ALA A 902 27.52 -0.66 -17.01
C ALA A 902 28.39 -0.96 -18.25
N VAL A 903 28.94 0.07 -18.91
CA VAL A 903 29.84 -0.09 -20.06
C VAL A 903 31.20 -0.68 -19.64
N THR A 904 31.73 -0.27 -18.48
CA THR A 904 33.00 -0.80 -17.96
C THR A 904 32.89 -2.25 -17.49
N SER A 905 31.79 -2.64 -16.87
CA SER A 905 31.56 -4.02 -16.42
C SER A 905 31.31 -5.01 -17.57
N SER A 906 30.76 -4.57 -18.69
CA SER A 906 30.59 -5.41 -19.89
C SER A 906 31.90 -5.67 -20.62
N SER A 907 32.91 -4.78 -20.50
CA SER A 907 34.24 -4.93 -21.11
C SER A 907 35.21 -5.83 -20.33
N THR A 908 34.91 -6.06 -19.03
CA THR A 908 35.75 -6.91 -18.16
C THR A 908 35.26 -8.36 -18.05
N GLY A 909 34.06 -8.66 -18.52
CA GLY A 909 33.44 -10.00 -18.53
C GLY A 909 33.75 -10.86 -19.77
N SER A 910 34.62 -10.40 -20.66
CA SER A 910 35.01 -11.14 -21.90
C SER A 910 36.51 -11.50 -21.90
N GLN A 911 37.08 -11.88 -20.75
CA GLN A 911 38.40 -12.51 -20.68
C GLN A 911 38.33 -13.88 -19.99
#